data_22c73903abc74e631033f75cb89031ff
#
_entry.id   22c73903abc74e631033f75cb89031ff
#
_cell.length_a   1.000
_cell.length_b   1.000
_cell.length_c   1.000
_cell.angle_alpha   90.00
_cell.angle_beta   90.00
_cell.angle_gamma   90.00
#
_symmetry.space_group_name_H-M   'P 1'
#
loop_
_entity.id
_entity.type
_entity.pdbx_description
1 polymer ?
#
loop_
_entity_poly.entity_id
_entity_poly.type
_entity_poly.pdbx_seq_one_letter_code
_entity_poly.pdbx_strand_id
1 'polypeptide(L)'
;MNPAPRRAMLLCGVAALLPWHAAHAEEADAGGSEIVVTGTRPIAESEAAALEVQKKSDSLVAVAASDAVGRLPDQNIAQATSRLPGVSVERDQGQARYINLRGAPKTWTTLSFDGINVVSPEGRDARFDSIPSAIAGQIIVSKAVTPDMPGETVAGNVNVITRSAFDYAGLHVAGKAGMGFAELGDRREYEGALVVSDRFKAGDGEIGVLLSGSYYERNMITDNFEVDYERVGSNPGVTPLTGDKRPGYETRFWAHEAENKLYRLTRKNWSVSGRLDYKPDADNTISLRSVYTIFTDDEARDNYRFDLDDREGDLVANTAACTPTPTATPTTSGYADVCIGNTPQKGTIYGIDIRQRSTLRAFRQSVFTNTLAGDHRFGDGWTVAWAANYTESKDDRSVTGETTWDSPSTRNLRPTVAYDFSDPNRSRLQLYRTIQLSGPTRYQAGDAVTAVDSFNKPLSGFTVLDAVDTTKAYTAKLVVGRETEFLGGDATFKIGAQFDQRTKVADEKQITMTAAQANTVGVPSDYNQFSLDQAFLGKIPMDYTFRYFDTDKMRAASKAAQAAFPFVPVTDNNYDVREQVYAGFLMGTLRYDWGSVVGGARVEHIKNRGIATTPGTTTVNVAEAEQTLVFPSLHFNYNVDDTKKFRLSFNSGAARADYDQLRPNVVVNDTAGTISGGNPGIKPERAYGVDAYLEWYMRPQGYLMVGVFYKKVKDVLYTSSRTFGSDALNSGGIDRSDYTFSGLTNGGDGRIYGMEAAAQLQIEPWTEDLGLPAFVGGFGISANLTLNNSKVTKPAVITGGVSYAARSSRLPGTSDFVYNIGAYYEKYGISLRLQYQNRGKWLDTVSDGLGDGGDTYWASDDELDFSARYAITKNFEIYFDASNLLNHPGRRFSDPGSLLTTTGVPSQSTSGQTIEWERFGRRYTGGIRVNF
;
A
#
# COMPACT_ATOMS: atom_id res chain seq x y z
N MET A 1 -3.11 38.66 2.99
CA MET A 1 -2.52 38.97 1.70
C MET A 1 -1.05 38.62 1.75
N ASN A 2 -0.72 37.40 1.31
CA ASN A 2 0.64 36.93 1.17
C ASN A 2 0.84 36.48 -0.28
N PRO A 3 1.93 36.83 -0.93
CA PRO A 3 2.15 36.51 -2.34
C PRO A 3 2.70 35.11 -2.51
N ALA A 4 2.14 34.37 -3.46
CA ALA A 4 2.62 33.10 -3.93
C ALA A 4 4.02 33.19 -4.56
N PRO A 5 4.90 32.20 -4.43
CA PRO A 5 6.15 32.19 -5.16
C PRO A 5 5.93 31.66 -6.59
N ARG A 6 6.22 32.50 -7.55
CA ARG A 6 6.39 32.17 -8.97
C ARG A 6 7.63 31.28 -9.13
N ARG A 7 7.45 30.03 -9.48
CA ARG A 7 8.48 29.19 -10.11
C ARG A 7 7.83 28.41 -11.26
N ALA A 8 7.77 29.04 -12.39
CA ALA A 8 7.58 28.40 -13.68
C ALA A 8 8.50 29.09 -14.69
N MET A 9 9.12 28.30 -15.53
CA MET A 9 9.95 28.59 -16.69
C MET A 9 11.44 28.29 -16.50
N LEU A 10 11.79 27.09 -16.98
CA LEU A 10 13.02 26.83 -17.72
C LEU A 10 12.96 25.41 -18.32
N LEU A 11 12.32 25.28 -19.47
CA LEU A 11 12.42 24.09 -20.33
C LEU A 11 12.07 24.49 -21.77
N CYS A 12 13.00 25.21 -22.38
CA CYS A 12 13.08 25.34 -23.83
C CYS A 12 14.55 25.39 -24.22
N GLY A 13 14.98 24.37 -24.90
CA GLY A 13 16.28 24.40 -25.55
C GLY A 13 17.07 23.10 -25.55
N VAL A 14 16.58 22.04 -26.22
CA VAL A 14 17.43 21.08 -26.94
C VAL A 14 16.58 20.46 -28.04
N ALA A 15 16.54 21.14 -29.18
CA ALA A 15 16.04 20.56 -30.42
C ALA A 15 16.88 21.14 -31.56
N ALA A 16 17.98 20.52 -31.86
CA ALA A 16 18.63 20.60 -33.16
C ALA A 16 19.71 19.55 -33.28
N LEU A 17 19.62 18.81 -34.38
CA LEU A 17 20.59 17.90 -35.01
C LEU A 17 20.24 16.41 -35.00
N LEU A 18 19.36 16.02 -35.92
CA LEU A 18 19.42 14.69 -36.52
C LEU A 18 19.00 14.75 -38.00
N PRO A 19 19.63 14.02 -38.91
CA PRO A 19 19.37 14.06 -40.32
C PRO A 19 18.11 13.28 -40.72
N TRP A 20 17.37 13.80 -41.68
CA TRP A 20 16.16 13.26 -42.26
C TRP A 20 16.45 12.09 -43.19
N HIS A 21 15.82 10.94 -42.95
CA HIS A 21 15.53 9.94 -43.97
C HIS A 21 14.06 9.55 -43.88
N ALA A 22 13.31 9.86 -44.93
CA ALA A 22 11.90 9.53 -45.05
C ALA A 22 11.73 8.04 -45.43
N ALA A 23 10.94 7.31 -44.65
CA ALA A 23 10.43 5.98 -45.03
C ALA A 23 8.93 6.10 -45.30
N HIS A 24 8.50 5.65 -46.47
CA HIS A 24 7.11 5.56 -46.85
C HIS A 24 6.42 4.43 -46.12
N ALA A 25 5.26 4.67 -45.57
CA ALA A 25 4.36 3.66 -45.03
C ALA A 25 3.28 3.34 -46.07
N GLU A 26 3.05 2.06 -46.31
CA GLU A 26 2.01 1.50 -47.14
C GLU A 26 0.66 1.44 -46.37
N GLU A 27 -0.40 1.94 -46.96
CA GLU A 27 -1.77 1.91 -46.42
C GLU A 27 -2.30 0.50 -46.37
N ALA A 28 -2.86 0.10 -45.21
CA ALA A 28 -3.58 -1.16 -45.03
C ALA A 28 -5.06 -0.91 -44.84
N ASP A 29 -5.82 -1.61 -45.63
CA ASP A 29 -7.25 -1.59 -45.88
C ASP A 29 -8.10 -1.95 -44.65
N ALA A 30 -9.17 -1.21 -44.38
CA ALA A 30 -10.06 -1.37 -43.23
C ALA A 30 -11.19 -2.39 -43.51
N GLY A 31 -10.91 -3.63 -43.24
CA GLY A 31 -11.92 -4.68 -43.17
C GLY A 31 -12.00 -5.26 -41.77
N GLY A 32 -13.23 -5.35 -41.22
CA GLY A 32 -13.50 -5.74 -39.84
C GLY A 32 -12.73 -6.99 -39.39
N SER A 33 -11.79 -6.81 -38.52
CA SER A 33 -10.88 -7.85 -38.03
C SER A 33 -10.94 -7.97 -36.52
N GLU A 34 -11.06 -9.19 -36.07
CA GLU A 34 -10.58 -9.66 -34.76
C GLU A 34 -9.35 -8.89 -34.35
N ILE A 35 -9.34 -8.32 -33.14
CA ILE A 35 -8.22 -7.51 -32.66
C ILE A 35 -7.04 -8.46 -32.39
N VAL A 36 -6.20 -8.65 -33.38
CA VAL A 36 -4.92 -9.34 -33.24
C VAL A 36 -3.94 -8.35 -32.61
N VAL A 37 -3.60 -8.56 -31.36
CA VAL A 37 -2.59 -7.77 -30.63
C VAL A 37 -1.21 -8.10 -31.15
N THR A 38 -0.73 -7.36 -32.14
CA THR A 38 0.68 -7.44 -32.56
C THR A 38 1.51 -6.52 -31.67
N GLY A 39 2.52 -7.04 -30.99
CA GLY A 39 3.27 -6.39 -29.91
C GLY A 39 4.17 -5.20 -30.29
N THR A 40 3.83 -4.42 -31.29
CA THR A 40 4.55 -3.23 -31.76
C THR A 40 3.66 -2.01 -31.94
N ARG A 41 2.41 -2.05 -31.45
CA ARG A 41 1.52 -0.89 -31.59
C ARG A 41 2.03 0.28 -30.76
N PRO A 42 1.93 1.52 -31.24
CA PRO A 42 2.08 2.73 -30.42
C PRO A 42 1.21 2.66 -29.16
N ILE A 43 1.65 3.28 -28.06
CA ILE A 43 0.89 3.28 -26.81
C ILE A 43 -0.50 3.86 -27.02
N ALA A 44 -0.64 4.90 -27.86
CA ALA A 44 -1.92 5.51 -28.19
C ALA A 44 -2.91 4.55 -28.85
N GLU A 45 -2.43 3.64 -29.73
CA GLU A 45 -3.29 2.61 -30.34
C GLU A 45 -3.72 1.56 -29.32
N SER A 46 -2.83 1.19 -28.40
CA SER A 46 -3.15 0.30 -27.29
C SER A 46 -4.17 0.92 -26.34
N GLU A 47 -4.05 2.21 -26.06
CA GLU A 47 -5.00 2.96 -25.25
C GLU A 47 -6.37 3.06 -25.95
N ALA A 48 -6.40 3.26 -27.27
CA ALA A 48 -7.64 3.23 -28.07
C ALA A 48 -8.34 1.85 -28.01
N ALA A 49 -7.59 0.75 -28.11
CA ALA A 49 -8.11 -0.60 -27.94
C ALA A 49 -8.70 -0.83 -26.52
N ALA A 50 -8.05 -0.32 -25.50
CA ALA A 50 -8.54 -0.36 -24.12
C ALA A 50 -9.86 0.41 -23.97
N LEU A 51 -9.99 1.58 -24.61
CA LEU A 51 -11.22 2.37 -24.62
C LEU A 51 -12.37 1.64 -25.33
N GLU A 52 -12.11 0.86 -26.37
CA GLU A 52 -13.14 0.02 -27.00
C GLU A 52 -13.65 -1.08 -26.07
N VAL A 53 -12.78 -1.72 -25.29
CA VAL A 53 -13.18 -2.68 -24.25
C VAL A 53 -14.03 -1.98 -23.19
N GLN A 54 -13.59 -0.79 -22.72
CA GLN A 54 -14.34 0.01 -21.76
C GLN A 54 -15.73 0.40 -22.31
N LYS A 55 -15.81 0.87 -23.55
CA LYS A 55 -17.07 1.25 -24.21
C LYS A 55 -18.07 0.10 -24.28
N LYS A 56 -17.59 -1.11 -24.58
CA LYS A 56 -18.42 -2.34 -24.71
C LYS A 56 -18.80 -2.96 -23.36
N SER A 57 -18.13 -2.59 -22.27
CA SER A 57 -18.40 -3.16 -20.97
C SER A 57 -19.83 -2.85 -20.49
N ASP A 58 -20.46 -3.85 -19.86
CA ASP A 58 -21.80 -3.76 -19.25
C ASP A 58 -21.77 -2.98 -17.91
N SER A 59 -20.61 -2.85 -17.28
CA SER A 59 -20.42 -2.12 -16.04
C SER A 59 -19.40 -0.98 -16.20
N LEU A 60 -19.23 -0.18 -15.16
CA LEU A 60 -18.25 0.91 -15.15
C LEU A 60 -16.85 0.38 -14.88
N VAL A 61 -16.00 0.39 -15.90
CA VAL A 61 -14.61 -0.09 -15.84
C VAL A 61 -13.63 0.95 -16.36
N ALA A 62 -12.37 0.85 -15.91
CA ALA A 62 -11.22 1.47 -16.56
C ALA A 62 -10.26 0.35 -16.97
N VAL A 63 -9.63 0.48 -18.13
CA VAL A 63 -8.86 -0.60 -18.73
C VAL A 63 -7.46 -0.13 -19.08
N ALA A 64 -6.44 -0.89 -18.68
CA ALA A 64 -5.07 -0.74 -19.16
C ALA A 64 -4.77 -1.88 -20.15
N ALA A 65 -4.41 -1.53 -21.38
CA ALA A 65 -4.10 -2.50 -22.42
C ALA A 65 -2.73 -3.17 -22.21
N SER A 66 -2.58 -4.37 -22.77
CA SER A 66 -1.37 -5.17 -22.63
C SER A 66 -0.11 -4.48 -23.13
N ASP A 67 -0.20 -3.71 -24.21
CA ASP A 67 0.94 -3.02 -24.78
C ASP A 67 1.37 -1.81 -23.98
N ALA A 68 0.45 -1.20 -23.21
CA ALA A 68 0.76 -0.14 -22.27
C ALA A 68 1.40 -0.70 -20.98
N VAL A 69 1.00 -1.91 -20.56
CA VAL A 69 1.54 -2.58 -19.38
C VAL A 69 2.98 -3.04 -19.65
N GLY A 70 3.92 -2.58 -18.84
CA GLY A 70 5.35 -2.90 -19.01
C GLY A 70 6.09 -2.07 -20.05
N ARG A 71 5.43 -1.16 -20.78
CA ARG A 71 6.08 -0.16 -21.62
C ARG A 71 6.45 1.13 -20.90
N LEU A 72 5.83 1.39 -19.78
CA LEU A 72 6.16 2.50 -18.88
C LEU A 72 7.06 1.97 -17.76
N PRO A 73 7.61 2.79 -16.87
CA PRO A 73 8.45 2.35 -15.77
C PRO A 73 7.67 1.54 -14.70
N ASP A 74 6.82 0.64 -15.16
CA ASP A 74 5.86 -0.11 -14.34
C ASP A 74 6.46 -1.46 -13.96
N GLN A 75 6.99 -1.57 -12.76
CA GLN A 75 7.54 -2.84 -12.29
C GLN A 75 6.46 -3.80 -11.77
N ASN A 76 5.34 -3.25 -11.28
CA ASN A 76 4.23 -4.03 -10.71
C ASN A 76 2.85 -3.50 -11.17
N ILE A 77 1.81 -4.25 -10.83
CA ILE A 77 0.43 -3.93 -11.21
C ILE A 77 -0.06 -2.61 -10.60
N ALA A 78 0.35 -2.26 -9.37
CA ALA A 78 -0.05 -0.98 -8.76
C ALA A 78 0.45 0.20 -9.59
N GLN A 79 1.72 0.20 -9.97
CA GLN A 79 2.29 1.26 -10.80
C GLN A 79 1.62 1.31 -12.17
N ALA A 80 1.38 0.15 -12.80
CA ALA A 80 0.74 0.08 -14.12
C ALA A 80 -0.67 0.68 -14.13
N THR A 81 -1.42 0.54 -13.05
CA THR A 81 -2.80 1.05 -12.93
C THR A 81 -2.91 2.46 -12.41
N SER A 82 -1.87 3.01 -11.79
CA SER A 82 -1.91 4.33 -11.13
C SER A 82 -2.32 5.49 -12.06
N ARG A 83 -2.20 5.31 -13.37
CA ARG A 83 -2.57 6.30 -14.39
C ARG A 83 -4.01 6.21 -14.86
N LEU A 84 -4.74 5.16 -14.45
CA LEU A 84 -6.15 5.01 -14.84
C LEU A 84 -7.03 6.01 -14.07
N PRO A 85 -8.13 6.48 -14.68
CA PRO A 85 -9.07 7.37 -14.00
C PRO A 85 -9.59 6.77 -12.71
N GLY A 86 -9.54 7.55 -11.63
CA GLY A 86 -10.01 7.15 -10.31
C GLY A 86 -9.11 6.17 -9.58
N VAL A 87 -7.88 5.96 -10.04
CA VAL A 87 -6.91 5.08 -9.38
C VAL A 87 -5.80 5.93 -8.75
N SER A 88 -5.49 5.65 -7.50
CA SER A 88 -4.31 6.13 -6.79
C SER A 88 -3.60 4.98 -6.11
N VAL A 89 -2.36 5.19 -5.70
CA VAL A 89 -1.56 4.16 -5.04
C VAL A 89 -1.06 4.66 -3.69
N GLU A 90 -0.88 3.73 -2.77
CA GLU A 90 -0.06 3.94 -1.58
C GLU A 90 1.31 3.33 -1.83
N ARG A 91 2.35 4.09 -1.47
CA ARG A 91 3.74 3.68 -1.62
C ARG A 91 4.32 3.26 -0.28
N ASP A 92 5.23 2.31 -0.36
CA ASP A 92 6.09 1.92 0.74
C ASP A 92 7.54 2.09 0.27
N GLN A 93 8.24 2.98 0.94
CA GLN A 93 9.63 3.31 0.59
C GLN A 93 9.78 3.65 -0.91
N GLY A 94 8.84 4.43 -1.45
CA GLY A 94 8.81 4.85 -2.84
C GLY A 94 8.41 3.79 -3.87
N GLN A 95 7.94 2.62 -3.44
CA GLN A 95 7.38 1.60 -4.33
C GLN A 95 5.86 1.52 -4.17
N ALA A 96 5.12 1.62 -5.28
CA ALA A 96 3.67 1.45 -5.27
C ALA A 96 3.31 0.04 -4.78
N ARG A 97 2.54 -0.06 -3.70
CA ARG A 97 2.19 -1.31 -3.01
C ARG A 97 0.71 -1.62 -3.06
N TYR A 98 -0.14 -0.66 -2.73
CA TYR A 98 -1.58 -0.82 -2.69
C TYR A 98 -2.28 0.10 -3.67
N ILE A 99 -3.47 -0.31 -4.11
CA ILE A 99 -4.33 0.45 -5.01
C ILE A 99 -5.54 0.95 -4.25
N ASN A 100 -5.77 2.26 -4.33
CA ASN A 100 -6.92 2.94 -3.77
C ASN A 100 -7.81 3.40 -4.93
N LEU A 101 -9.01 2.86 -5.02
CA LEU A 101 -9.96 3.27 -6.04
C LEU A 101 -10.78 4.45 -5.54
N ARG A 102 -10.81 5.55 -6.32
CA ARG A 102 -11.49 6.80 -5.97
C ARG A 102 -11.01 7.38 -4.64
N GLY A 103 -9.74 7.18 -4.30
CA GLY A 103 -9.17 7.60 -3.02
C GLY A 103 -9.82 6.91 -1.80
N ALA A 104 -10.51 5.79 -1.97
CA ALA A 104 -11.09 5.00 -0.89
C ALA A 104 -10.03 4.15 -0.17
N PRO A 105 -10.33 3.59 1.02
CA PRO A 105 -9.40 2.71 1.73
C PRO A 105 -8.92 1.53 0.88
N LYS A 106 -7.66 1.16 1.00
CA LYS A 106 -7.05 0.02 0.28
C LYS A 106 -7.76 -1.30 0.54
N THR A 107 -8.27 -1.51 1.74
CA THR A 107 -9.04 -2.68 2.17
C THR A 107 -10.33 -2.89 1.38
N TRP A 108 -10.77 -1.88 0.63
CA TRP A 108 -11.98 -1.93 -0.20
C TRP A 108 -11.72 -2.34 -1.64
N THR A 109 -10.46 -2.53 -2.02
CA THR A 109 -10.03 -2.94 -3.36
C THR A 109 -9.61 -4.40 -3.35
N THR A 110 -10.19 -5.21 -4.23
CA THR A 110 -9.85 -6.62 -4.37
C THR A 110 -9.02 -6.88 -5.62
N LEU A 111 -8.25 -7.98 -5.60
CA LEU A 111 -7.45 -8.47 -6.71
C LEU A 111 -8.02 -9.77 -7.24
N SER A 112 -8.13 -9.89 -8.56
CA SER A 112 -8.43 -11.16 -9.21
C SER A 112 -7.51 -11.44 -10.40
N PHE A 113 -7.31 -12.72 -10.68
CA PHE A 113 -6.75 -13.21 -11.94
C PHE A 113 -7.85 -13.89 -12.73
N ASP A 114 -8.08 -13.41 -13.95
CA ASP A 114 -9.09 -13.94 -14.88
C ASP A 114 -10.47 -14.12 -14.20
N GLY A 115 -10.84 -13.18 -13.31
CA GLY A 115 -12.14 -13.16 -12.61
C GLY A 115 -12.23 -14.01 -11.34
N ILE A 116 -11.15 -14.63 -10.89
CA ILE A 116 -11.06 -15.36 -9.62
C ILE A 116 -10.25 -14.56 -8.62
N ASN A 117 -10.84 -14.27 -7.45
CA ASN A 117 -10.15 -13.54 -6.40
C ASN A 117 -8.95 -14.31 -5.85
N VAL A 118 -7.84 -13.61 -5.70
CA VAL A 118 -6.57 -14.16 -5.19
C VAL A 118 -6.32 -13.64 -3.78
N VAL A 119 -5.91 -14.55 -2.89
CA VAL A 119 -5.57 -14.21 -1.52
C VAL A 119 -4.18 -13.61 -1.43
N SER A 120 -4.04 -12.56 -0.63
CA SER A 120 -2.76 -11.92 -0.37
C SER A 120 -1.94 -12.71 0.67
N PRO A 121 -0.61 -12.64 0.63
CA PRO A 121 0.24 -13.26 1.64
C PRO A 121 0.05 -12.71 3.05
N GLU A 122 -0.09 -11.40 3.22
CA GLU A 122 -0.20 -10.75 4.54
C GLU A 122 -1.59 -10.91 5.14
N GLY A 123 -2.62 -10.52 4.41
CA GLY A 123 -3.99 -10.52 4.92
C GLY A 123 -5.01 -10.40 3.78
N ARG A 124 -6.07 -9.62 3.98
CA ARG A 124 -7.07 -9.34 2.94
C ARG A 124 -6.67 -8.22 2.01
N ASP A 125 -5.80 -7.32 2.46
CA ASP A 125 -5.29 -6.22 1.63
C ASP A 125 -4.55 -6.78 0.43
N ALA A 126 -4.99 -6.43 -0.76
CA ALA A 126 -4.35 -6.89 -1.98
C ALA A 126 -2.98 -6.22 -2.17
N ARG A 127 -1.91 -7.00 -2.06
CA ARG A 127 -0.53 -6.55 -2.29
C ARG A 127 -0.18 -6.65 -3.76
N PHE A 128 -0.19 -5.53 -4.44
CA PHE A 128 0.08 -5.47 -5.88
C PHE A 128 1.57 -5.35 -6.23
N ASP A 129 2.42 -4.99 -5.27
CA ASP A 129 3.88 -4.93 -5.45
C ASP A 129 4.53 -6.31 -5.61
N SER A 130 3.90 -7.35 -5.07
CA SER A 130 4.34 -8.74 -5.26
C SER A 130 4.00 -9.30 -6.64
N ILE A 131 3.24 -8.56 -7.47
CA ILE A 131 2.74 -9.03 -8.77
C ILE A 131 3.39 -8.21 -9.89
N PRO A 132 4.33 -8.81 -10.67
CA PRO A 132 4.96 -8.12 -11.78
C PRO A 132 3.95 -7.77 -12.89
N SER A 133 4.11 -6.60 -13.47
CA SER A 133 3.27 -6.16 -14.59
C SER A 133 3.39 -7.07 -15.84
N ALA A 134 4.51 -7.76 -15.99
CA ALA A 134 4.79 -8.61 -17.15
C ALA A 134 3.83 -9.80 -17.35
N ILE A 135 3.15 -10.26 -16.27
CA ILE A 135 2.17 -11.36 -16.38
C ILE A 135 0.84 -10.91 -16.97
N ALA A 136 0.53 -9.61 -16.93
CA ALA A 136 -0.73 -9.08 -17.39
C ALA A 136 -0.78 -8.98 -18.92
N GLY A 137 -1.80 -9.56 -19.52
CA GLY A 137 -2.24 -9.26 -20.89
C GLY A 137 -3.08 -7.98 -20.89
N GLN A 138 -3.95 -7.81 -19.90
CA GLN A 138 -4.79 -6.64 -19.72
C GLN A 138 -5.11 -6.48 -18.24
N ILE A 139 -5.37 -5.26 -17.80
CA ILE A 139 -5.83 -5.00 -16.43
C ILE A 139 -7.18 -4.27 -16.53
N ILE A 140 -8.20 -4.84 -15.91
CA ILE A 140 -9.54 -4.26 -15.86
C ILE A 140 -9.84 -3.83 -14.43
N VAL A 141 -10.03 -2.55 -14.22
CA VAL A 141 -10.43 -1.97 -12.93
C VAL A 141 -11.94 -1.74 -12.95
N SER A 142 -12.68 -2.62 -12.27
CA SER A 142 -14.14 -2.52 -12.15
C SER A 142 -14.50 -1.63 -10.97
N LYS A 143 -15.18 -0.51 -11.22
CA LYS A 143 -15.61 0.46 -10.21
C LYS A 143 -17.05 0.24 -9.74
N ALA A 144 -17.83 -0.50 -10.50
CA ALA A 144 -19.17 -0.94 -10.17
C ALA A 144 -19.30 -2.44 -10.47
N VAL A 145 -19.76 -3.21 -9.49
CA VAL A 145 -19.78 -4.66 -9.55
C VAL A 145 -21.13 -5.19 -10.06
N THR A 146 -21.09 -6.25 -10.86
CA THR A 146 -22.24 -7.01 -11.34
C THR A 146 -22.50 -8.23 -10.44
N PRO A 147 -23.68 -8.85 -10.47
CA PRO A 147 -24.01 -9.98 -9.58
C PRO A 147 -23.12 -11.21 -9.73
N ASP A 148 -22.47 -11.41 -10.88
CA ASP A 148 -21.53 -12.51 -11.14
C ASP A 148 -20.13 -12.30 -10.54
N MET A 149 -19.86 -11.11 -9.97
CA MET A 149 -18.64 -10.77 -9.24
C MET A 149 -18.80 -11.03 -7.73
N PRO A 150 -17.70 -11.35 -7.00
CA PRO A 150 -17.73 -11.50 -5.55
C PRO A 150 -18.22 -10.23 -4.82
N GLY A 151 -19.04 -10.42 -3.77
CA GLY A 151 -19.61 -9.34 -2.96
C GLY A 151 -18.60 -8.67 -2.03
N GLU A 152 -17.41 -9.23 -1.81
CA GLU A 152 -16.34 -8.64 -0.99
C GLU A 152 -15.62 -7.46 -1.68
N THR A 153 -16.37 -6.59 -2.35
CA THR A 153 -15.82 -5.50 -3.17
C THR A 153 -16.59 -4.22 -2.87
N VAL A 154 -15.99 -3.28 -2.17
CA VAL A 154 -16.61 -1.98 -1.84
C VAL A 154 -16.19 -0.88 -2.80
N ALA A 155 -14.89 -0.66 -2.98
CA ALA A 155 -14.39 0.37 -3.90
C ALA A 155 -14.35 -0.13 -5.36
N GLY A 156 -13.90 -1.35 -5.56
CA GLY A 156 -13.81 -2.00 -6.86
C GLY A 156 -12.88 -3.21 -6.87
N ASN A 157 -12.75 -3.80 -8.04
CA ASN A 157 -11.90 -4.96 -8.27
C ASN A 157 -10.86 -4.66 -9.36
N VAL A 158 -9.63 -5.06 -9.11
CA VAL A 158 -8.54 -5.03 -10.10
C VAL A 158 -8.37 -6.44 -10.63
N ASN A 159 -8.84 -6.68 -11.85
CA ASN A 159 -8.76 -7.97 -12.50
C ASN A 159 -7.62 -8.00 -13.51
N VAL A 160 -6.63 -8.83 -13.24
CA VAL A 160 -5.49 -9.06 -14.11
C VAL A 160 -5.86 -10.19 -15.07
N ILE A 161 -6.03 -9.87 -16.34
CA ILE A 161 -6.24 -10.85 -17.40
C ILE A 161 -4.89 -11.38 -17.85
N THR A 162 -4.68 -12.69 -17.74
CA THR A 162 -3.44 -13.32 -18.16
C THR A 162 -3.36 -13.43 -19.68
N ARG A 163 -2.15 -13.31 -20.24
CA ARG A 163 -1.91 -13.46 -21.69
C ARG A 163 -2.26 -14.87 -22.16
N SER A 164 -2.73 -14.98 -23.41
CA SER A 164 -3.00 -16.24 -24.08
C SER A 164 -2.17 -16.37 -25.36
N ALA A 165 -1.87 -17.58 -25.78
CA ALA A 165 -1.27 -17.84 -27.10
C ALA A 165 -2.25 -17.45 -28.23
N PHE A 166 -3.54 -17.39 -27.97
CA PHE A 166 -4.55 -16.95 -28.93
C PHE A 166 -4.60 -15.41 -29.11
N ASP A 167 -3.85 -14.66 -28.31
CA ASP A 167 -3.65 -13.23 -28.54
C ASP A 167 -2.68 -12.95 -29.71
N TYR A 168 -2.02 -13.98 -30.25
CA TYR A 168 -0.98 -13.89 -31.27
C TYR A 168 -1.28 -14.82 -32.46
N ALA A 169 -0.76 -14.47 -33.63
CA ALA A 169 -1.04 -15.22 -34.87
C ALA A 169 -0.30 -16.58 -34.99
N GLY A 170 0.69 -16.86 -34.16
CA GLY A 170 1.52 -18.07 -34.17
C GLY A 170 2.63 -17.96 -33.16
N LEU A 171 3.84 -18.46 -33.51
CA LEU A 171 5.00 -18.32 -32.64
C LEU A 171 5.26 -16.85 -32.34
N HIS A 172 5.28 -16.53 -31.06
CA HIS A 172 5.54 -15.18 -30.58
C HIS A 172 6.59 -15.23 -29.47
N VAL A 173 7.62 -14.39 -29.59
CA VAL A 173 8.68 -14.24 -28.60
C VAL A 173 8.88 -12.78 -28.28
N ALA A 174 8.58 -12.38 -27.05
CA ALA A 174 8.82 -11.03 -26.58
C ALA A 174 9.73 -11.03 -25.37
N GLY A 175 10.70 -10.12 -25.34
CA GLY A 175 11.66 -10.03 -24.24
C GLY A 175 12.01 -8.60 -23.87
N LYS A 176 12.43 -8.43 -22.62
CA LYS A 176 12.93 -7.17 -22.05
C LYS A 176 14.15 -7.46 -21.21
N ALA A 177 15.20 -6.65 -21.35
CA ALA A 177 16.35 -6.66 -20.44
C ALA A 177 16.81 -5.23 -20.18
N GLY A 178 17.06 -4.91 -18.91
CA GLY A 178 17.44 -3.58 -18.50
C GLY A 178 18.27 -3.57 -17.23
N MET A 179 18.96 -2.45 -17.04
CA MET A 179 19.66 -2.13 -15.82
C MET A 179 19.31 -0.70 -15.40
N GLY A 180 19.34 -0.49 -14.09
CA GLY A 180 18.98 0.78 -13.51
C GLY A 180 19.91 1.23 -12.41
N PHE A 181 19.61 2.41 -11.90
CA PHE A 181 20.38 3.09 -10.88
C PHE A 181 19.45 3.87 -9.97
N ALA A 182 19.57 3.65 -8.65
CA ALA A 182 18.90 4.46 -7.63
C ALA A 182 19.89 5.49 -7.08
N GLU A 183 19.53 6.78 -7.16
CA GLU A 183 20.39 7.90 -6.75
C GLU A 183 20.74 7.85 -5.26
N LEU A 184 19.77 7.52 -4.39
CA LEU A 184 20.02 7.40 -2.97
C LEU A 184 20.78 6.10 -2.69
N GLY A 185 22.00 6.24 -2.17
CA GLY A 185 22.88 5.13 -1.86
C GLY A 185 23.67 4.55 -3.05
N ASP A 186 23.57 5.14 -4.23
CA ASP A 186 24.33 4.73 -5.42
C ASP A 186 24.15 3.24 -5.75
N ARG A 187 22.88 2.81 -5.92
CA ARG A 187 22.50 1.40 -6.01
C ARG A 187 22.08 1.00 -7.42
N ARG A 188 22.56 -0.16 -7.87
CA ARG A 188 22.18 -0.72 -9.16
C ARG A 188 20.90 -1.52 -9.08
N GLU A 189 20.15 -1.51 -10.17
CA GLU A 189 18.92 -2.26 -10.35
C GLU A 189 18.96 -3.07 -11.63
N TYR A 190 18.19 -4.17 -11.69
CA TYR A 190 18.15 -5.07 -12.84
C TYR A 190 16.72 -5.48 -13.12
N GLU A 191 16.37 -5.60 -14.40
CA GLU A 191 15.07 -6.11 -14.80
C GLU A 191 15.18 -6.98 -16.06
N GLY A 192 14.28 -7.97 -16.16
CA GLY A 192 14.16 -8.81 -17.34
C GLY A 192 12.79 -9.45 -17.40
N ALA A 193 12.30 -9.69 -18.60
CA ALA A 193 11.08 -10.45 -18.85
C ALA A 193 11.18 -11.18 -20.18
N LEU A 194 10.54 -12.34 -20.27
CA LEU A 194 10.43 -13.14 -21.47
C LEU A 194 9.02 -13.73 -21.56
N VAL A 195 8.44 -13.67 -22.75
CA VAL A 195 7.18 -14.32 -23.09
C VAL A 195 7.43 -15.14 -24.36
N VAL A 196 7.01 -16.40 -24.34
CA VAL A 196 7.06 -17.28 -25.50
C VAL A 196 5.69 -17.95 -25.61
N SER A 197 5.10 -17.90 -26.78
CA SER A 197 3.84 -18.59 -27.04
C SER A 197 3.77 -19.12 -28.45
N ASP A 198 2.99 -20.19 -28.63
CA ASP A 198 2.71 -20.76 -29.95
C ASP A 198 1.37 -21.48 -29.95
N ARG A 199 0.85 -21.75 -31.16
CA ARG A 199 -0.38 -22.49 -31.39
C ARG A 199 -0.13 -23.72 -32.23
N PHE A 200 -0.79 -24.81 -31.85
CA PHE A 200 -0.64 -26.12 -32.53
C PHE A 200 -2.01 -26.67 -32.88
N LYS A 201 -2.15 -27.22 -34.09
CA LYS A 201 -3.35 -27.95 -34.45
C LYS A 201 -3.49 -29.22 -33.62
N ALA A 202 -4.70 -29.52 -33.13
CA ALA A 202 -5.05 -30.70 -32.35
C ALA A 202 -6.39 -31.26 -32.83
N GLY A 203 -6.36 -32.16 -33.77
CA GLY A 203 -7.54 -32.62 -34.51
C GLY A 203 -8.15 -31.49 -35.34
N ASP A 204 -9.43 -31.23 -35.14
CA ASP A 204 -10.14 -30.11 -35.77
C ASP A 204 -9.96 -28.78 -35.02
N GLY A 205 -9.41 -28.84 -33.81
CA GLY A 205 -9.19 -27.68 -32.96
C GLY A 205 -7.74 -27.24 -32.87
N GLU A 206 -7.46 -26.35 -31.92
CA GLU A 206 -6.12 -25.78 -31.64
C GLU A 206 -5.76 -25.83 -30.15
N ILE A 207 -4.50 -26.06 -29.89
CA ILE A 207 -3.90 -25.91 -28.55
C ILE A 207 -2.98 -24.69 -28.60
N GLY A 208 -3.21 -23.75 -27.66
CA GLY A 208 -2.33 -22.63 -27.40
C GLY A 208 -1.49 -22.87 -26.16
N VAL A 209 -0.18 -22.64 -26.25
CA VAL A 209 0.75 -22.72 -25.12
C VAL A 209 1.46 -21.39 -24.96
N LEU A 210 1.43 -20.84 -23.75
CA LEU A 210 2.16 -19.65 -23.40
C LEU A 210 2.95 -19.88 -22.12
N LEU A 211 4.21 -19.45 -22.13
CA LEU A 211 5.08 -19.38 -20.95
C LEU A 211 5.63 -17.97 -20.83
N SER A 212 5.62 -17.42 -19.63
CA SER A 212 6.29 -16.17 -19.36
C SER A 212 7.06 -16.21 -18.05
N GLY A 213 8.12 -15.42 -18.00
CA GLY A 213 8.91 -15.23 -16.80
C GLY A 213 9.36 -13.78 -16.69
N SER A 214 9.47 -13.29 -15.47
CA SER A 214 10.04 -11.97 -15.21
C SER A 214 10.90 -11.96 -13.96
N TYR A 215 11.82 -11.06 -13.94
CA TYR A 215 12.71 -10.77 -12.83
C TYR A 215 12.93 -9.28 -12.72
N TYR A 216 12.86 -8.73 -11.51
CA TYR A 216 13.51 -7.46 -11.22
C TYR A 216 14.20 -7.50 -9.86
N GLU A 217 15.27 -6.74 -9.74
CA GLU A 217 16.00 -6.48 -8.50
C GLU A 217 16.12 -4.99 -8.31
N ARG A 218 15.66 -4.53 -7.16
CA ARG A 218 15.70 -3.14 -6.72
C ARG A 218 16.54 -3.04 -5.46
N ASN A 219 17.66 -2.36 -5.56
CA ASN A 219 18.53 -2.08 -4.43
C ASN A 219 18.33 -0.63 -4.00
N MET A 220 17.98 -0.38 -2.75
CA MET A 220 17.60 0.95 -2.31
C MET A 220 18.05 1.25 -0.88
N ILE A 221 18.16 2.53 -0.60
CA ILE A 221 18.25 3.08 0.74
C ILE A 221 17.01 3.93 0.95
N THR A 222 16.38 3.78 2.09
CA THR A 222 15.34 4.70 2.55
C THR A 222 15.79 5.33 3.83
N ASP A 223 15.74 6.64 3.85
CA ASP A 223 16.09 7.49 4.96
C ASP A 223 14.79 7.98 5.61
N ASN A 224 14.63 7.74 6.90
CA ASN A 224 13.40 8.00 7.62
C ASN A 224 13.70 8.63 8.97
N PHE A 225 12.92 9.62 9.35
CA PHE A 225 12.95 10.27 10.65
C PHE A 225 11.53 10.40 11.19
N GLU A 226 11.30 9.93 12.41
CA GLU A 226 10.00 9.93 13.06
C GLU A 226 10.06 10.69 14.38
N VAL A 227 8.94 11.33 14.74
CA VAL A 227 8.75 11.96 16.05
C VAL A 227 7.38 11.53 16.56
N ASP A 228 7.34 10.91 17.71
CA ASP A 228 6.12 10.59 18.40
C ASP A 228 5.75 11.72 19.37
N TYR A 229 4.48 12.12 19.34
CA TYR A 229 3.92 13.19 20.16
C TYR A 229 2.85 12.63 21.05
N GLU A 230 3.04 12.74 22.34
CA GLU A 230 2.07 12.32 23.34
C GLU A 230 1.63 13.48 24.23
N ARG A 231 0.48 13.30 24.86
CA ARG A 231 0.03 14.16 25.95
C ARG A 231 0.75 13.70 27.22
N VAL A 232 1.51 14.59 27.84
CA VAL A 232 2.22 14.27 29.08
C VAL A 232 1.22 13.86 30.17
N GLY A 233 1.43 12.68 30.77
CA GLY A 233 0.55 12.14 31.80
C GLY A 233 -0.71 11.45 31.31
N SER A 234 -0.87 11.22 30.03
CA SER A 234 -1.99 10.48 29.46
C SER A 234 -1.78 8.95 29.45
N ASN A 235 -0.58 8.49 29.71
CA ASN A 235 -0.28 7.07 29.75
C ASN A 235 -0.94 6.42 30.99
N PRO A 236 -1.89 5.48 30.85
CA PRO A 236 -2.48 4.80 31.98
C PRO A 236 -1.40 4.08 32.79
N GLY A 237 -1.28 4.42 34.06
CA GLY A 237 -0.26 3.88 34.96
C GLY A 237 0.97 4.75 35.14
N VAL A 238 1.14 5.80 34.36
CA VAL A 238 2.14 6.84 34.64
C VAL A 238 1.46 8.00 35.33
N THR A 239 1.65 8.13 36.62
CA THR A 239 1.21 9.31 37.38
C THR A 239 2.01 10.50 36.83
N PRO A 240 1.33 11.58 36.37
CA PRO A 240 2.04 12.80 35.99
C PRO A 240 2.98 13.20 37.14
N LEU A 241 4.23 13.49 36.83
CA LEU A 241 5.15 14.01 37.83
C LEU A 241 4.52 15.23 38.47
N THR A 242 4.26 15.15 39.75
CA THR A 242 3.77 16.28 40.52
C THR A 242 4.79 17.40 40.38
N GLY A 243 4.44 18.45 39.63
CA GLY A 243 5.34 19.58 39.43
C GLY A 243 6.04 19.63 38.07
N ASP A 244 5.64 18.86 37.07
CA ASP A 244 6.09 19.08 35.68
C ASP A 244 5.91 20.56 35.32
N LYS A 245 6.99 21.22 34.96
CA LYS A 245 7.04 22.66 34.68
C LYS A 245 7.04 23.00 33.22
N ARG A 246 6.90 22.00 32.33
CA ARG A 246 6.74 22.28 30.91
C ARG A 246 5.46 23.08 30.67
N PRO A 247 5.51 24.24 30.02
CA PRO A 247 4.35 25.11 29.87
C PRO A 247 3.20 24.42 29.15
N GLY A 248 2.05 24.27 29.80
CA GLY A 248 0.86 23.66 29.20
C GLY A 248 0.97 22.16 28.96
N TYR A 249 1.77 21.44 29.75
CA TYR A 249 1.92 19.99 29.60
C TYR A 249 0.59 19.22 29.68
N GLU A 250 -0.36 19.74 30.44
CA GLU A 250 -1.68 19.13 30.61
C GLU A 250 -2.54 19.19 29.35
N THR A 251 -2.29 20.14 28.46
CA THR A 251 -3.10 20.43 27.27
C THR A 251 -2.32 20.37 25.96
N ARG A 252 -1.01 20.22 26.00
CA ARG A 252 -0.13 20.19 24.84
C ARG A 252 0.43 18.81 24.59
N PHE A 253 0.62 18.49 23.30
CA PHE A 253 1.37 17.33 22.87
C PHE A 253 2.85 17.69 22.80
N TRP A 254 3.66 16.89 23.47
CA TRP A 254 5.12 17.01 23.48
C TRP A 254 5.73 15.88 22.68
N ALA A 255 6.89 16.14 22.09
CA ALA A 255 7.68 15.07 21.51
C ALA A 255 8.10 14.12 22.65
N HIS A 256 7.57 12.91 22.62
CA HIS A 256 7.88 11.84 23.54
C HIS A 256 9.15 11.12 23.10
N GLU A 257 9.24 10.86 21.81
CA GLU A 257 10.30 10.09 21.21
C GLU A 257 10.65 10.66 19.84
N ALA A 258 11.92 10.60 19.48
CA ALA A 258 12.37 10.83 18.12
C ALA A 258 13.17 9.60 17.66
N GLU A 259 12.88 9.12 16.45
CA GLU A 259 13.55 7.98 15.85
C GLU A 259 14.16 8.35 14.51
N ASN A 260 15.38 7.91 14.30
CA ASN A 260 16.00 7.91 12.99
C ASN A 260 16.15 6.47 12.51
N LYS A 261 15.51 6.13 11.42
CA LYS A 261 15.55 4.81 10.80
C LYS A 261 16.22 4.91 9.44
N LEU A 262 17.18 4.05 9.20
CA LEU A 262 17.78 3.90 7.90
C LEU A 262 17.60 2.47 7.43
N TYR A 263 17.02 2.35 6.27
CA TYR A 263 16.76 1.07 5.62
C TYR A 263 17.74 0.88 4.46
N ARG A 264 18.48 -0.21 4.49
CA ARG A 264 19.24 -0.72 3.35
C ARG A 264 18.57 -2.00 2.89
N LEU A 265 17.99 -2.00 1.72
CA LEU A 265 17.19 -3.14 1.29
C LEU A 265 17.44 -3.53 -0.15
N THR A 266 17.23 -4.82 -0.40
CA THR A 266 17.24 -5.42 -1.72
C THR A 266 15.91 -6.13 -1.91
N ARG A 267 15.07 -5.56 -2.77
CA ARG A 267 13.81 -6.17 -3.20
C ARG A 267 14.00 -6.91 -4.50
N LYS A 268 13.61 -8.17 -4.52
CA LYS A 268 13.58 -8.96 -5.76
C LYS A 268 12.18 -9.47 -5.98
N ASN A 269 11.75 -9.42 -7.22
CA ASN A 269 10.52 -10.07 -7.62
C ASN A 269 10.79 -10.89 -8.87
N TRP A 270 10.36 -12.13 -8.86
CA TRP A 270 10.36 -12.96 -10.03
C TRP A 270 9.07 -13.77 -10.11
N SER A 271 8.65 -13.97 -11.33
CA SER A 271 7.46 -14.72 -11.62
C SER A 271 7.66 -15.65 -12.78
N VAL A 272 6.91 -16.74 -12.73
CA VAL A 272 6.70 -17.63 -13.86
C VAL A 272 5.20 -17.78 -14.02
N SER A 273 4.72 -17.63 -15.24
CA SER A 273 3.33 -17.96 -15.57
C SER A 273 3.25 -18.86 -16.79
N GLY A 274 2.30 -19.76 -16.77
CA GLY A 274 2.01 -20.66 -17.86
C GLY A 274 0.51 -20.71 -18.14
N ARG A 275 0.16 -20.76 -19.41
CA ARG A 275 -1.21 -20.93 -19.87
C ARG A 275 -1.29 -21.96 -20.97
N LEU A 276 -2.19 -22.92 -20.82
CA LEU A 276 -2.54 -23.91 -21.81
C LEU A 276 -4.03 -23.72 -22.13
N ASP A 277 -4.33 -23.35 -23.36
CA ASP A 277 -5.70 -23.23 -23.85
C ASP A 277 -5.93 -24.32 -24.90
N TYR A 278 -7.04 -25.05 -24.78
CA TYR A 278 -7.53 -25.97 -25.78
C TYR A 278 -8.86 -25.50 -26.34
N LYS A 279 -8.91 -25.23 -27.63
CA LYS A 279 -10.09 -24.85 -28.38
C LYS A 279 -10.40 -25.97 -29.34
N PRO A 280 -11.26 -26.96 -28.97
CA PRO A 280 -11.68 -28.01 -29.88
C PRO A 280 -12.44 -27.47 -31.08
N ASP A 281 -13.15 -26.36 -30.90
CA ASP A 281 -13.94 -25.64 -31.92
C ASP A 281 -14.10 -24.16 -31.48
N ALA A 282 -14.89 -23.37 -32.20
CA ALA A 282 -15.12 -21.96 -31.94
C ALA A 282 -15.98 -21.70 -30.69
N ASP A 283 -16.77 -22.68 -30.24
CA ASP A 283 -17.74 -22.56 -29.16
C ASP A 283 -17.21 -23.11 -27.82
N ASN A 284 -16.08 -23.80 -27.84
CA ASN A 284 -15.58 -24.50 -26.68
C ASN A 284 -14.14 -24.08 -26.38
N THR A 285 -13.86 -23.69 -25.13
CA THR A 285 -12.51 -23.40 -24.66
C THR A 285 -12.31 -24.05 -23.30
N ILE A 286 -11.19 -24.76 -23.13
CA ILE A 286 -10.72 -25.23 -21.82
C ILE A 286 -9.34 -24.63 -21.59
N SER A 287 -9.09 -24.03 -20.45
CA SER A 287 -7.84 -23.38 -20.11
C SER A 287 -7.30 -23.81 -18.75
N LEU A 288 -6.01 -24.08 -18.69
CA LEU A 288 -5.24 -24.19 -17.46
C LEU A 288 -4.31 -22.99 -17.36
N ARG A 289 -4.46 -22.22 -16.29
CA ARG A 289 -3.71 -20.99 -16.03
C ARG A 289 -2.96 -21.16 -14.74
N SER A 290 -1.66 -20.94 -14.75
CA SER A 290 -0.81 -21.07 -13.57
C SER A 290 0.07 -19.84 -13.43
N VAL A 291 0.09 -19.23 -12.25
CA VAL A 291 0.94 -18.10 -11.92
C VAL A 291 1.65 -18.38 -10.61
N TYR A 292 2.97 -18.23 -10.61
CA TYR A 292 3.79 -18.27 -9.41
C TYR A 292 4.65 -17.01 -9.32
N THR A 293 4.46 -16.24 -8.25
CA THR A 293 5.25 -15.04 -7.98
C THR A 293 5.98 -15.18 -6.66
N ILE A 294 7.20 -14.67 -6.60
CA ILE A 294 7.99 -14.56 -5.38
C ILE A 294 8.51 -13.13 -5.28
N PHE A 295 8.20 -12.49 -4.18
CA PHE A 295 8.75 -11.21 -3.78
C PHE A 295 9.63 -11.43 -2.55
N THR A 296 10.86 -10.96 -2.58
CA THR A 296 11.75 -10.95 -1.43
C THR A 296 12.15 -9.54 -1.07
N ASP A 297 12.28 -9.28 0.23
CA ASP A 297 12.78 -8.02 0.77
C ASP A 297 13.84 -8.34 1.83
N ASP A 298 15.10 -8.28 1.43
CA ASP A 298 16.23 -8.38 2.34
C ASP A 298 16.51 -6.99 2.92
N GLU A 299 16.07 -6.75 4.13
CA GLU A 299 16.12 -5.46 4.81
C GLU A 299 17.13 -5.49 5.97
N ALA A 300 18.04 -4.54 5.94
CA ALA A 300 18.86 -4.18 7.11
C ALA A 300 18.43 -2.79 7.60
N ARG A 301 17.85 -2.74 8.78
CA ARG A 301 17.38 -1.50 9.41
C ARG A 301 18.24 -1.14 10.60
N ASP A 302 18.85 0.03 10.54
CA ASP A 302 19.49 0.70 11.67
C ASP A 302 18.50 1.71 12.24
N ASN A 303 18.20 1.64 13.54
CA ASN A 303 17.27 2.51 14.21
C ASN A 303 17.92 3.11 15.46
N TYR A 304 17.97 4.44 15.53
CA TYR A 304 18.33 5.21 16.72
C TYR A 304 17.10 5.88 17.27
N ARG A 305 16.76 5.55 18.50
CA ARG A 305 15.67 6.13 19.27
C ARG A 305 16.25 7.05 20.33
N PHE A 306 15.68 8.24 20.42
CA PHE A 306 15.99 9.27 21.42
C PHE A 306 14.74 9.44 22.29
N ASP A 307 14.83 9.06 23.56
CA ASP A 307 13.74 9.19 24.50
C ASP A 307 13.72 10.63 25.04
N LEU A 308 12.82 11.45 24.50
CA LEU A 308 12.67 12.86 24.81
C LEU A 308 11.80 13.10 26.06
N ASP A 309 11.24 12.04 26.62
CA ASP A 309 10.41 12.08 27.83
C ASP A 309 10.99 11.17 28.94
N ASP A 310 12.29 10.97 28.94
CA ASP A 310 12.98 10.15 29.93
C ASP A 310 12.77 10.72 31.34
N ARG A 311 11.88 10.08 32.10
CA ARG A 311 11.46 10.47 33.43
C ARG A 311 12.10 9.68 34.56
N GLU A 312 13.18 8.98 34.32
CA GLU A 312 13.84 8.21 35.35
C GLU A 312 14.42 9.13 36.44
N GLY A 313 13.90 9.00 37.64
CA GLY A 313 14.39 9.63 38.83
C GLY A 313 13.56 10.82 39.34
N ASP A 314 13.96 11.35 40.47
CA ASP A 314 13.34 12.52 41.11
C ASP A 314 13.63 13.79 40.33
N LEU A 315 12.79 14.11 39.36
CA LEU A 315 12.92 15.35 38.61
C LEU A 315 12.52 16.55 39.46
N VAL A 316 13.48 17.38 39.75
CA VAL A 316 13.24 18.65 40.43
C VAL A 316 13.13 19.75 39.40
N ALA A 317 12.01 20.49 39.42
CA ALA A 317 11.79 21.59 38.49
C ALA A 317 12.98 22.57 38.51
N ASN A 318 13.57 22.80 37.34
CA ASN A 318 14.55 23.82 37.14
C ASN A 318 13.86 25.19 36.96
N THR A 319 14.20 26.18 37.78
CA THR A 319 13.67 27.53 37.65
C THR A 319 14.43 28.39 36.64
N ALA A 320 15.59 27.92 36.16
CA ALA A 320 16.35 28.60 35.12
C ALA A 320 15.83 28.26 33.71
N ALA A 321 15.74 29.26 32.84
CA ALA A 321 15.43 29.05 31.43
C ALA A 321 16.60 28.31 30.76
N CYS A 322 16.28 27.27 29.97
CA CYS A 322 17.20 26.57 29.12
C CYS A 322 17.24 27.21 27.74
N THR A 323 18.37 27.09 27.05
CA THR A 323 18.47 27.58 25.66
C THR A 323 17.80 26.57 24.72
N PRO A 324 16.65 26.86 24.11
CA PRO A 324 15.90 25.90 23.28
C PRO A 324 16.39 25.85 21.83
N THR A 325 17.61 26.31 21.54
CA THR A 325 18.11 26.36 20.16
C THR A 325 19.12 25.24 19.91
N PRO A 326 18.92 24.41 18.88
CA PRO A 326 19.82 23.33 18.54
C PRO A 326 21.13 23.78 17.90
N THR A 327 21.25 25.04 17.50
CA THR A 327 22.45 25.56 16.80
C THR A 327 23.55 26.10 17.73
N ALA A 328 23.25 26.32 18.99
CA ALA A 328 24.20 26.83 19.98
C ALA A 328 24.33 25.85 21.14
N THR A 329 25.53 25.72 21.68
CA THR A 329 25.75 24.93 22.90
C THR A 329 24.92 25.50 24.04
N PRO A 330 24.02 24.72 24.65
CA PRO A 330 23.22 25.18 25.78
C PRO A 330 24.15 25.49 26.98
N THR A 331 24.17 26.74 27.39
CA THR A 331 25.03 27.19 28.50
C THR A 331 24.31 27.18 29.85
N THR A 332 22.98 27.14 29.83
CA THR A 332 22.17 27.13 31.05
C THR A 332 22.06 25.73 31.59
N SER A 333 22.35 25.56 32.88
CA SER A 333 22.18 24.29 33.57
C SER A 333 20.70 23.97 33.78
N GLY A 334 20.36 22.71 33.74
CA GLY A 334 18.98 22.23 33.92
C GLY A 334 18.90 20.84 34.52
N TYR A 335 17.70 20.43 34.81
CA TYR A 335 17.35 19.06 35.15
C TYR A 335 16.86 18.35 33.87
N ALA A 336 16.90 17.06 33.80
CA ALA A 336 16.70 16.29 32.58
C ALA A 336 15.55 16.84 31.71
N ASP A 337 14.33 16.52 31.89
CA ASP A 337 13.19 16.88 31.03
C ASP A 337 12.40 18.13 31.53
N VAL A 338 12.86 18.85 32.52
CA VAL A 338 12.14 19.98 33.18
C VAL A 338 12.77 21.34 32.91
N CYS A 339 13.17 21.59 31.71
CA CYS A 339 13.77 22.85 31.30
C CYS A 339 12.69 23.92 31.09
N ILE A 340 12.64 24.95 31.90
CA ILE A 340 11.77 26.12 31.69
C ILE A 340 12.18 26.81 30.40
N GLY A 341 11.23 27.00 29.46
CA GLY A 341 11.50 27.54 28.14
C GLY A 341 11.48 26.50 27.03
N ASN A 342 11.50 25.20 27.34
CA ASN A 342 11.20 24.19 26.37
C ASN A 342 9.75 24.33 25.87
N THR A 343 9.55 24.09 24.60
CA THR A 343 8.26 24.06 23.93
C THR A 343 8.09 22.70 23.25
N PRO A 344 6.89 22.32 22.82
CA PRO A 344 6.71 21.11 22.02
C PRO A 344 7.61 21.02 20.78
N GLN A 345 8.01 22.18 20.21
CA GLN A 345 8.78 22.25 18.98
C GLN A 345 10.28 22.49 19.22
N LYS A 346 10.67 23.10 20.34
CA LYS A 346 12.08 23.43 20.61
C LYS A 346 12.42 23.26 22.08
N GLY A 347 13.58 22.68 22.34
CA GLY A 347 14.05 22.56 23.69
C GLY A 347 15.38 21.87 23.82
N THR A 348 15.82 21.71 25.09
CA THR A 348 17.03 20.98 25.47
C THR A 348 16.67 20.03 26.59
N ILE A 349 17.11 18.78 26.47
CA ILE A 349 16.94 17.74 27.49
C ILE A 349 18.30 17.13 27.80
N TYR A 350 18.63 17.00 29.10
CA TYR A 350 19.93 16.61 29.55
C TYR A 350 20.00 15.14 29.92
N GLY A 351 20.97 14.43 29.36
CA GLY A 351 21.25 13.04 29.72
C GLY A 351 20.10 12.09 29.38
N ILE A 352 19.53 12.22 28.16
CA ILE A 352 18.42 11.41 27.70
C ILE A 352 18.85 9.97 27.41
N ASP A 353 17.93 9.04 27.51
CA ASP A 353 18.13 7.68 27.04
C ASP A 353 18.19 7.60 25.54
N ILE A 354 19.14 6.85 25.02
CA ILE A 354 19.22 6.50 23.61
C ILE A 354 19.26 4.98 23.46
N ARG A 355 18.48 4.49 22.52
CA ARG A 355 18.47 3.07 22.15
C ARG A 355 18.86 2.92 20.70
N GLN A 356 19.76 1.97 20.46
CA GLN A 356 19.99 1.51 19.11
C GLN A 356 19.42 0.13 18.92
N ARG A 357 18.66 -0.02 17.85
CA ARG A 357 18.13 -1.30 17.39
C ARG A 357 18.63 -1.57 15.99
N SER A 358 19.19 -2.75 15.77
CA SER A 358 19.61 -3.22 14.44
C SER A 358 18.82 -4.46 14.11
N THR A 359 18.09 -4.41 13.01
CA THR A 359 17.23 -5.51 12.57
C THR A 359 17.68 -5.98 11.18
N LEU A 360 17.93 -7.26 11.04
CA LEU A 360 18.14 -7.90 9.75
C LEU A 360 16.95 -8.83 9.48
N ARG A 361 16.15 -8.49 8.49
CA ARG A 361 14.95 -9.23 8.10
C ARG A 361 15.11 -9.79 6.70
N ALA A 362 14.96 -11.10 6.54
CA ALA A 362 14.75 -11.74 5.26
C ALA A 362 13.25 -12.03 5.12
N PHE A 363 12.61 -11.31 4.24
CA PHE A 363 11.17 -11.35 4.03
C PHE A 363 10.90 -11.95 2.66
N ARG A 364 10.07 -12.98 2.60
CA ARG A 364 9.71 -13.64 1.36
C ARG A 364 8.21 -13.83 1.27
N GLN A 365 7.60 -13.23 0.27
CA GLN A 365 6.20 -13.45 -0.07
C GLN A 365 6.08 -14.24 -1.35
N SER A 366 5.14 -15.16 -1.39
CA SER A 366 4.85 -15.91 -2.61
C SER A 366 3.34 -16.07 -2.81
N VAL A 367 2.93 -16.07 -4.06
CA VAL A 367 1.58 -16.39 -4.49
C VAL A 367 1.68 -17.45 -5.58
N PHE A 368 1.06 -18.60 -5.35
CA PHE A 368 0.92 -19.68 -6.31
C PHE A 368 -0.57 -19.90 -6.57
N THR A 369 -1.03 -19.62 -7.78
CA THR A 369 -2.43 -19.77 -8.16
C THR A 369 -2.57 -20.58 -9.45
N ASN A 370 -3.51 -21.54 -9.45
CA ASN A 370 -3.81 -22.37 -10.59
C ASN A 370 -5.30 -22.39 -10.81
N THR A 371 -5.73 -22.12 -12.05
CA THR A 371 -7.12 -22.13 -12.43
C THR A 371 -7.30 -23.05 -13.63
N LEU A 372 -8.15 -24.07 -13.46
CA LEU A 372 -8.71 -24.82 -14.58
C LEU A 372 -10.10 -24.25 -14.85
N ALA A 373 -10.35 -23.82 -16.09
CA ALA A 373 -11.61 -23.20 -16.47
C ALA A 373 -12.08 -23.69 -17.83
N GLY A 374 -13.38 -23.66 -18.04
CA GLY A 374 -14.01 -23.97 -19.32
C GLY A 374 -15.12 -23.00 -19.64
N ASP A 375 -15.21 -22.62 -20.91
CA ASP A 375 -16.27 -21.81 -21.49
C ASP A 375 -16.85 -22.56 -22.67
N HIS A 376 -18.16 -22.81 -22.64
CA HIS A 376 -18.85 -23.64 -23.60
C HIS A 376 -20.10 -22.91 -24.06
N ARG A 377 -20.33 -22.94 -25.38
CA ARG A 377 -21.56 -22.50 -26.00
C ARG A 377 -22.23 -23.71 -26.70
N PHE A 378 -23.48 -23.90 -26.41
CA PHE A 378 -24.27 -24.99 -26.99
C PHE A 378 -25.36 -24.42 -27.86
N GLY A 379 -25.92 -25.26 -28.74
CA GLY A 379 -27.04 -24.88 -29.62
C GLY A 379 -28.16 -24.17 -28.88
N ASP A 380 -28.91 -23.34 -29.56
CA ASP A 380 -29.99 -22.50 -29.01
C ASP A 380 -29.58 -21.45 -27.98
N GLY A 381 -28.31 -21.01 -27.96
CA GLY A 381 -27.84 -19.92 -27.10
C GLY A 381 -27.61 -20.27 -25.63
N TRP A 382 -27.42 -21.52 -25.24
CA TRP A 382 -26.99 -21.91 -23.95
C TRP A 382 -25.48 -21.70 -23.79
N THR A 383 -25.08 -21.13 -22.64
CA THR A 383 -23.67 -20.99 -22.27
C THR A 383 -23.40 -21.61 -20.90
N VAL A 384 -22.27 -22.26 -20.77
CA VAL A 384 -21.79 -22.80 -19.48
C VAL A 384 -20.34 -22.38 -19.27
N ALA A 385 -20.09 -21.65 -18.18
CA ALA A 385 -18.75 -21.30 -17.76
C ALA A 385 -18.49 -21.92 -16.38
N TRP A 386 -17.31 -22.54 -16.21
CA TRP A 386 -16.91 -23.13 -14.94
C TRP A 386 -15.45 -22.87 -14.65
N ALA A 387 -15.12 -22.79 -13.38
CA ALA A 387 -13.73 -22.65 -12.94
C ALA A 387 -13.50 -23.40 -11.62
N ALA A 388 -12.33 -24.00 -11.51
CA ALA A 388 -11.79 -24.55 -10.28
C ALA A 388 -10.42 -23.96 -10.04
N ASN A 389 -10.21 -23.36 -8.88
CA ASN A 389 -8.96 -22.68 -8.53
C ASN A 389 -8.40 -23.20 -7.20
N TYR A 390 -7.08 -23.29 -7.16
CA TYR A 390 -6.28 -23.41 -5.95
C TYR A 390 -5.28 -22.28 -5.88
N THR A 391 -5.26 -21.56 -4.75
CA THR A 391 -4.27 -20.53 -4.45
C THR A 391 -3.60 -20.81 -3.11
N GLU A 392 -2.29 -20.70 -3.06
CA GLU A 392 -1.50 -20.68 -1.82
C GLU A 392 -0.66 -19.41 -1.79
N SER A 393 -0.81 -18.63 -0.74
CA SER A 393 0.00 -17.45 -0.48
C SER A 393 0.75 -17.61 0.82
N LYS A 394 2.03 -17.24 0.83
CA LYS A 394 2.89 -17.31 2.01
C LYS A 394 3.56 -15.97 2.27
N ASP A 395 3.63 -15.62 3.55
CA ASP A 395 4.47 -14.57 4.10
C ASP A 395 5.47 -15.23 5.05
N ASP A 396 6.71 -15.35 4.60
CA ASP A 396 7.79 -16.00 5.32
C ASP A 396 8.79 -14.95 5.79
N ARG A 397 8.87 -14.76 7.10
CA ARG A 397 9.77 -13.86 7.81
C ARG A 397 10.78 -14.66 8.64
N SER A 398 11.17 -15.80 8.13
CA SER A 398 12.10 -16.69 8.83
C SER A 398 13.44 -16.01 9.06
N VAL A 399 14.03 -16.27 10.22
CA VAL A 399 15.38 -15.83 10.62
C VAL A 399 15.56 -14.30 10.60
N THR A 400 14.60 -13.58 11.14
CA THR A 400 14.80 -12.16 11.46
C THR A 400 15.62 -12.03 12.73
N GLY A 401 16.83 -11.44 12.63
CA GLY A 401 17.69 -11.13 13.78
C GLY A 401 17.53 -9.69 14.21
N GLU A 402 17.34 -9.44 15.49
CA GLU A 402 17.26 -8.09 16.06
C GLU A 402 18.13 -7.99 17.33
N THR A 403 19.03 -7.01 17.34
CA THR A 403 19.84 -6.66 18.50
C THR A 403 19.42 -5.30 19.05
N THR A 404 19.51 -5.14 20.36
CA THR A 404 19.23 -3.88 21.04
C THR A 404 20.39 -3.49 21.96
N TRP A 405 20.83 -2.25 21.84
CA TRP A 405 21.80 -1.61 22.72
C TRP A 405 21.15 -0.38 23.34
N ASP A 406 21.20 -0.29 24.67
CA ASP A 406 20.62 0.81 25.44
C ASP A 406 21.69 1.68 26.08
N SER A 407 21.38 2.91 26.37
CA SER A 407 22.23 3.78 27.17
C SER A 407 22.49 3.21 28.57
N PRO A 408 23.66 3.53 29.20
CA PRO A 408 23.85 3.22 30.61
C PRO A 408 22.82 3.97 31.47
N SER A 409 22.52 3.42 32.65
CA SER A 409 21.62 4.08 33.60
C SER A 409 22.15 5.42 34.11
N THR A 410 23.44 5.66 34.02
CA THR A 410 24.11 6.88 34.52
C THR A 410 23.95 8.04 33.54
N ARG A 411 23.16 9.06 33.87
CA ARG A 411 22.78 10.17 32.99
C ARG A 411 23.93 10.96 32.35
N ASN A 412 24.99 11.24 33.10
CA ASN A 412 26.13 11.97 32.53
C ASN A 412 26.94 11.18 31.49
N LEU A 413 26.62 9.89 31.27
CA LEU A 413 27.16 9.09 30.19
C LEU A 413 26.24 9.10 28.94
N ARG A 414 25.06 9.66 29.06
CA ARG A 414 24.06 9.81 28.02
C ARG A 414 24.19 11.15 27.28
N PRO A 415 23.65 11.29 26.06
CA PRO A 415 23.67 12.58 25.37
C PRO A 415 22.73 13.62 26.01
N THR A 416 23.13 14.88 25.97
CA THR A 416 22.20 16.02 26.02
C THR A 416 21.74 16.31 24.60
N VAL A 417 20.45 16.51 24.39
CA VAL A 417 19.84 16.76 23.10
C VAL A 417 19.16 18.11 23.07
N ALA A 418 19.52 18.94 22.10
CA ALA A 418 18.75 20.11 21.72
C ALA A 418 17.94 19.78 20.48
N TYR A 419 16.61 19.85 20.59
CA TYR A 419 15.70 19.53 19.51
C TYR A 419 15.05 20.77 18.92
N ASP A 420 14.79 20.76 17.61
CA ASP A 420 14.01 21.77 16.89
C ASP A 420 13.14 21.11 15.81
N PHE A 421 11.85 21.00 16.07
CA PHE A 421 10.83 20.47 15.18
C PHE A 421 9.91 21.57 14.65
N SER A 422 10.32 22.84 14.73
CA SER A 422 9.48 23.97 14.27
C SER A 422 9.37 24.09 12.76
N ASP A 423 10.37 23.58 12.02
CA ASP A 423 10.30 23.48 10.57
C ASP A 423 9.69 22.12 10.17
N PRO A 424 8.47 22.08 9.58
CA PRO A 424 7.82 20.83 9.20
C PRO A 424 8.58 20.04 8.13
N ASN A 425 9.57 20.65 7.48
CA ASN A 425 10.40 20.02 6.45
C ASN A 425 11.81 19.65 6.98
N ARG A 426 12.13 19.97 8.20
CA ARG A 426 13.45 19.74 8.76
C ARG A 426 13.43 19.61 10.27
N SER A 427 13.24 18.40 10.76
CA SER A 427 13.46 18.07 12.16
C SER A 427 14.95 18.04 12.49
N ARG A 428 15.34 18.57 13.62
CA ARG A 428 16.75 18.66 14.04
C ARG A 428 16.94 18.16 15.45
N LEU A 429 18.03 17.38 15.63
CA LEU A 429 18.55 16.95 16.93
C LEU A 429 20.05 17.27 16.96
N GLN A 430 20.45 18.19 17.82
CA GLN A 430 21.85 18.48 18.08
C GLN A 430 22.29 17.77 19.38
N LEU A 431 23.36 16.98 19.29
CA LEU A 431 23.86 16.19 20.40
C LEU A 431 25.04 16.88 21.09
N TYR A 432 25.09 16.76 22.42
CA TYR A 432 26.17 17.25 23.26
C TYR A 432 26.55 16.22 24.33
N ARG A 433 27.76 16.26 24.81
CA ARG A 433 28.13 15.56 26.07
C ARG A 433 27.33 16.11 27.22
N THR A 434 26.95 15.25 28.17
CA THR A 434 26.28 15.67 29.39
C THR A 434 27.29 15.83 30.52
N ILE A 435 27.34 17.01 31.10
CA ILE A 435 28.20 17.32 32.25
C ILE A 435 27.33 17.36 33.49
N GLN A 436 27.63 16.53 34.48
CA GLN A 436 27.00 16.59 35.78
C GLN A 436 27.65 17.70 36.63
N LEU A 437 26.82 18.58 37.17
CA LEU A 437 27.24 19.65 38.07
C LEU A 437 27.21 19.16 39.53
N SER A 438 27.57 20.04 40.46
CA SER A 438 27.46 19.72 41.88
C SER A 438 26.00 19.42 42.26
N GLY A 439 25.78 18.23 42.81
CA GLY A 439 24.46 17.67 43.13
C GLY A 439 24.03 16.59 42.12
N PRO A 440 23.18 15.65 42.56
CA PRO A 440 22.89 14.44 41.81
C PRO A 440 21.97 14.66 40.57
N THR A 441 21.30 15.80 40.47
CA THR A 441 20.23 16.02 39.50
C THR A 441 20.46 17.24 38.58
N ARG A 442 21.61 17.92 38.68
CA ARG A 442 21.91 19.10 37.84
C ARG A 442 22.90 18.77 36.73
N TYR A 443 22.56 19.15 35.52
CA TYR A 443 23.33 18.85 34.32
C TYR A 443 23.55 20.11 33.47
N GLN A 444 24.59 20.07 32.65
CA GLN A 444 24.92 21.09 31.65
C GLN A 444 25.33 20.39 30.34
N ALA A 445 25.06 21.02 29.20
CA ALA A 445 25.63 20.58 27.94
C ALA A 445 27.14 20.87 27.91
N GLY A 446 27.89 19.86 27.52
CA GLY A 446 29.30 19.96 27.20
C GLY A 446 29.56 20.18 25.71
N ASP A 447 30.65 19.60 25.22
CA ASP A 447 31.03 19.69 23.82
C ASP A 447 29.99 19.07 22.88
N ALA A 448 29.80 19.68 21.72
CA ALA A 448 28.95 19.14 20.69
C ALA A 448 29.49 17.80 20.15
N VAL A 449 28.59 16.88 19.86
CA VAL A 449 28.91 15.55 19.36
C VAL A 449 28.24 15.35 18.00
N THR A 450 29.02 14.95 17.01
CA THR A 450 28.54 14.72 15.65
C THR A 450 28.41 13.23 15.29
N ALA A 451 28.88 12.32 16.15
CA ALA A 451 28.77 10.88 15.97
C ALA A 451 28.08 10.25 17.18
N VAL A 452 26.84 9.80 17.00
CA VAL A 452 26.06 9.18 18.09
C VAL A 452 26.72 7.89 18.60
N ASP A 453 27.50 7.21 17.75
CA ASP A 453 28.26 6.02 18.13
C ASP A 453 29.38 6.28 19.15
N SER A 454 29.73 7.55 19.42
CA SER A 454 30.66 7.92 20.47
C SER A 454 30.10 7.80 21.89
N PHE A 455 28.77 7.61 22.03
CA PHE A 455 28.14 7.28 23.30
C PHE A 455 28.16 5.77 23.52
N ASN A 456 28.53 5.38 24.74
CA ASN A 456 28.48 3.95 25.10
C ASN A 456 27.04 3.45 25.17
N LYS A 457 26.79 2.36 24.52
CA LYS A 457 25.49 1.67 24.51
C LYS A 457 25.75 0.18 24.76
N PRO A 458 25.66 -0.31 26.02
CA PRO A 458 25.80 -1.74 26.32
C PRO A 458 24.70 -2.55 25.64
N LEU A 459 25.03 -3.78 25.25
CA LEU A 459 24.08 -4.73 24.70
C LEU A 459 22.99 -5.03 25.73
N SER A 460 21.74 -4.89 25.31
CA SER A 460 20.53 -5.20 26.10
C SER A 460 20.00 -6.61 25.79
N GLY A 461 19.93 -6.99 24.53
CA GLY A 461 19.41 -8.28 24.13
C GLY A 461 19.58 -8.59 22.65
N PHE A 462 19.31 -9.85 22.32
CA PHE A 462 19.24 -10.33 20.94
C PHE A 462 18.05 -11.26 20.77
N THR A 463 17.27 -11.05 19.71
CA THR A 463 16.11 -11.87 19.38
C THR A 463 16.27 -12.42 17.97
N VAL A 464 15.89 -13.68 17.78
CA VAL A 464 15.75 -14.29 16.45
C VAL A 464 14.31 -14.75 16.28
N LEU A 465 13.62 -14.19 15.29
CA LEU A 465 12.25 -14.50 14.97
C LEU A 465 12.18 -15.46 13.78
N ASP A 466 11.26 -16.40 13.84
CA ASP A 466 10.88 -17.27 12.74
C ASP A 466 9.34 -17.26 12.65
N ALA A 467 8.80 -16.63 11.62
CA ALA A 467 7.36 -16.46 11.45
C ALA A 467 6.95 -16.80 10.01
N VAL A 468 5.92 -17.64 9.89
CA VAL A 468 5.38 -18.04 8.60
C VAL A 468 3.86 -17.98 8.64
N ASP A 469 3.31 -17.11 7.81
CA ASP A 469 1.88 -17.05 7.56
C ASP A 469 1.55 -17.75 6.24
N THR A 470 0.60 -18.64 6.24
CA THR A 470 0.14 -19.35 5.05
C THR A 470 -1.36 -19.19 4.88
N THR A 471 -1.78 -18.73 3.71
CA THR A 471 -3.20 -18.69 3.32
C THR A 471 -3.43 -19.63 2.15
N LYS A 472 -4.33 -20.59 2.30
CA LYS A 472 -4.77 -21.51 1.24
C LYS A 472 -6.21 -21.19 0.87
N ALA A 473 -6.49 -21.13 -0.43
CA ALA A 473 -7.83 -20.90 -0.94
C ALA A 473 -8.19 -21.91 -2.02
N TYR A 474 -9.43 -22.37 -1.97
CA TYR A 474 -10.07 -23.23 -2.96
C TYR A 474 -11.33 -22.51 -3.45
N THR A 475 -11.46 -22.34 -4.76
CA THR A 475 -12.63 -21.73 -5.38
C THR A 475 -13.19 -22.66 -6.42
N ALA A 476 -14.51 -22.88 -6.40
CA ALA A 476 -15.25 -23.52 -7.47
C ALA A 476 -16.40 -22.60 -7.91
N LYS A 477 -16.53 -22.36 -9.20
CA LYS A 477 -17.55 -21.49 -9.79
C LYS A 477 -18.22 -22.20 -10.97
N LEU A 478 -19.53 -22.09 -11.06
CA LEU A 478 -20.34 -22.56 -12.19
C LEU A 478 -21.33 -21.46 -12.56
N VAL A 479 -21.39 -21.14 -13.83
CA VAL A 479 -22.35 -20.16 -14.40
C VAL A 479 -23.04 -20.81 -15.58
N VAL A 480 -24.36 -20.79 -15.59
CA VAL A 480 -25.18 -21.20 -16.74
C VAL A 480 -25.88 -19.97 -17.26
N GLY A 481 -25.77 -19.73 -18.55
CA GLY A 481 -26.39 -18.61 -19.25
C GLY A 481 -27.31 -19.06 -20.35
N ARG A 482 -28.28 -18.22 -20.69
CA ARG A 482 -29.17 -18.37 -21.83
C ARG A 482 -29.22 -17.05 -22.60
N GLU A 483 -28.81 -17.08 -23.85
CA GLU A 483 -28.99 -16.00 -24.83
C GLU A 483 -30.32 -16.20 -25.53
N THR A 484 -31.16 -15.19 -25.60
CA THR A 484 -32.49 -15.25 -26.18
C THR A 484 -32.99 -13.86 -26.51
N GLU A 485 -34.09 -13.73 -27.21
CA GLU A 485 -34.81 -12.48 -27.33
C GLU A 485 -35.85 -12.34 -26.21
N PHE A 486 -35.89 -11.19 -25.60
CA PHE A 486 -36.85 -10.88 -24.54
C PHE A 486 -37.22 -9.39 -24.55
N LEU A 487 -38.52 -9.09 -24.46
CA LEU A 487 -39.06 -7.72 -24.52
C LEU A 487 -38.60 -6.89 -25.74
N GLY A 488 -38.38 -7.56 -26.86
CA GLY A 488 -37.99 -6.91 -28.13
C GLY A 488 -36.50 -6.49 -28.18
N GLY A 489 -35.65 -7.07 -27.37
CA GLY A 489 -34.21 -6.89 -27.39
C GLY A 489 -33.47 -8.19 -27.14
N ASP A 490 -32.18 -8.19 -27.40
CA ASP A 490 -31.30 -9.32 -27.06
C ASP A 490 -31.17 -9.45 -25.55
N ALA A 491 -31.40 -10.63 -25.04
CA ALA A 491 -31.34 -10.90 -23.59
C ALA A 491 -30.34 -12.01 -23.27
N THR A 492 -29.58 -11.81 -22.21
CA THR A 492 -28.74 -12.84 -21.60
C THR A 492 -29.14 -13.02 -20.15
N PHE A 493 -29.63 -14.17 -19.77
CA PHE A 493 -29.92 -14.54 -18.38
C PHE A 493 -28.82 -15.47 -17.86
N LYS A 494 -28.30 -15.18 -16.67
CA LYS A 494 -27.28 -16.00 -16.04
C LYS A 494 -27.72 -16.39 -14.63
N ILE A 495 -27.51 -17.64 -14.27
CA ILE A 495 -27.55 -18.14 -12.89
C ILE A 495 -26.21 -18.77 -12.57
N GLY A 496 -25.69 -18.52 -11.38
CA GLY A 496 -24.42 -19.11 -11.00
C GLY A 496 -24.32 -19.42 -9.53
N ALA A 497 -23.40 -20.33 -9.24
CA ALA A 497 -23.03 -20.72 -7.89
C ALA A 497 -21.50 -20.63 -7.75
N GLN A 498 -21.06 -20.28 -6.56
CA GLN A 498 -19.65 -20.22 -6.21
C GLN A 498 -19.45 -20.71 -4.78
N PHE A 499 -18.40 -21.50 -4.60
CA PHE A 499 -17.89 -21.90 -3.30
C PHE A 499 -16.44 -21.43 -3.14
N ASP A 500 -16.15 -20.74 -2.04
CA ASP A 500 -14.80 -20.36 -1.67
C ASP A 500 -14.50 -20.88 -0.26
N GLN A 501 -13.35 -21.50 -0.08
CA GLN A 501 -12.80 -21.79 1.25
C GLN A 501 -11.41 -21.21 1.36
N ARG A 502 -11.17 -20.42 2.39
CA ARG A 502 -9.88 -19.82 2.71
C ARG A 502 -9.47 -20.22 4.12
N THR A 503 -8.21 -20.58 4.29
CA THR A 503 -7.65 -20.91 5.60
C THR A 503 -6.35 -20.16 5.75
N LYS A 504 -6.27 -19.28 6.75
CA LYS A 504 -5.06 -18.54 7.16
C LYS A 504 -4.53 -19.16 8.43
N VAL A 505 -3.27 -19.57 8.39
CA VAL A 505 -2.51 -20.08 9.54
C VAL A 505 -1.33 -19.16 9.75
N ALA A 506 -1.22 -18.57 10.93
CA ALA A 506 -0.07 -17.80 11.38
C ALA A 506 0.71 -18.62 12.42
N ASP A 507 1.98 -18.84 12.17
CA ASP A 507 2.90 -19.57 13.04
C ASP A 507 4.14 -18.74 13.30
N GLU A 508 4.28 -18.25 14.53
CA GLU A 508 5.40 -17.41 14.96
C GLU A 508 6.06 -18.02 16.19
N LYS A 509 7.38 -18.07 16.16
CA LYS A 509 8.22 -18.53 17.27
C LYS A 509 9.50 -17.71 17.32
N GLN A 510 10.06 -17.55 18.50
CA GLN A 510 11.24 -16.73 18.69
C GLN A 510 12.24 -17.32 19.68
N ILE A 511 13.50 -16.89 19.56
CA ILE A 511 14.55 -17.07 20.53
C ILE A 511 14.83 -15.70 21.11
N THR A 512 14.65 -15.53 22.42
CA THR A 512 15.00 -14.27 23.11
C THR A 512 16.18 -14.52 24.02
N MET A 513 17.22 -13.73 23.87
CA MET A 513 18.49 -13.87 24.59
C MET A 513 18.80 -12.63 25.40
N THR A 514 19.26 -12.85 26.64
CA THR A 514 19.91 -11.78 27.42
C THR A 514 21.24 -11.37 26.78
N ALA A 515 21.78 -10.21 27.17
CA ALA A 515 23.09 -9.76 26.70
C ALA A 515 24.20 -10.83 26.89
N ALA A 516 24.21 -11.52 28.02
CA ALA A 516 25.20 -12.57 28.30
C ALA A 516 25.06 -13.78 27.36
N GLN A 517 23.82 -14.19 27.06
CA GLN A 517 23.57 -15.27 26.09
C GLN A 517 23.91 -14.84 24.66
N ALA A 518 23.58 -13.61 24.28
CA ALA A 518 23.88 -13.04 22.97
C ALA A 518 25.39 -12.95 22.71
N ASN A 519 26.19 -12.65 23.74
CA ASN A 519 27.66 -12.69 23.63
C ASN A 519 28.17 -14.11 23.26
N THR A 520 27.52 -15.18 23.70
CA THR A 520 27.95 -16.55 23.38
C THR A 520 27.71 -16.94 21.93
N VAL A 521 26.86 -16.22 21.24
CA VAL A 521 26.53 -16.44 19.81
C VAL A 521 27.16 -15.39 18.88
N GLY A 522 28.05 -14.53 19.42
CA GLY A 522 28.89 -13.62 18.65
C GLY A 522 28.34 -12.20 18.52
N VAL A 523 27.36 -11.80 19.33
CA VAL A 523 26.93 -10.40 19.45
C VAL A 523 27.75 -9.73 20.55
N PRO A 524 28.66 -8.79 20.24
CA PRO A 524 29.52 -8.14 21.25
C PRO A 524 28.75 -7.19 22.14
N SER A 525 29.28 -6.89 23.32
CA SER A 525 28.69 -5.92 24.25
C SER A 525 28.82 -4.47 23.79
N ASP A 526 29.78 -4.18 22.90
CA ASP A 526 30.01 -2.84 22.33
C ASP A 526 29.53 -2.83 20.86
N TYR A 527 28.59 -1.96 20.54
CA TYR A 527 28.07 -1.79 19.19
C TYR A 527 29.14 -1.48 18.14
N ASN A 528 30.18 -0.72 18.49
CA ASN A 528 31.25 -0.38 17.56
C ASN A 528 31.98 -1.61 17.01
N GLN A 529 31.98 -2.73 17.76
CA GLN A 529 32.54 -4.00 17.29
C GLN A 529 31.58 -4.76 16.36
N PHE A 530 30.28 -4.38 16.34
CA PHE A 530 29.24 -4.96 15.52
C PHE A 530 28.91 -4.12 14.27
N SER A 531 29.39 -2.89 14.22
CA SER A 531 29.19 -1.95 13.11
C SER A 531 30.24 -2.12 12.00
N LEU A 532 29.89 -1.61 10.82
CA LEU A 532 30.80 -1.38 9.70
C LEU A 532 31.56 -0.05 9.89
N ASP A 533 32.75 0.08 9.34
CA ASP A 533 33.43 1.37 9.24
C ASP A 533 32.91 2.18 8.04
N GLN A 534 31.60 2.40 8.02
CA GLN A 534 30.90 3.12 6.97
C GLN A 534 29.91 4.07 7.59
N ALA A 535 30.05 5.35 7.25
CA ALA A 535 29.12 6.38 7.69
C ALA A 535 27.76 6.27 6.99
N PHE A 536 26.77 6.82 7.64
CA PHE A 536 25.41 6.96 7.16
C PHE A 536 25.33 7.76 5.84
N LEU A 537 24.56 7.27 4.87
CA LEU A 537 24.39 7.86 3.55
C LEU A 537 23.04 8.57 3.35
N GLY A 538 22.26 8.78 4.39
CA GLY A 538 20.95 9.44 4.32
C GLY A 538 21.01 10.87 3.84
N LYS A 539 19.88 11.40 3.39
CA LYS A 539 19.69 12.75 2.86
C LYS A 539 18.80 13.63 3.72
N ILE A 540 18.17 13.07 4.74
CA ILE A 540 17.50 13.89 5.76
C ILE A 540 18.59 14.64 6.52
N PRO A 541 18.54 16.00 6.57
CA PRO A 541 19.56 16.77 7.28
C PRO A 541 19.52 16.49 8.78
N MET A 542 20.59 15.90 9.28
CA MET A 542 20.79 15.65 10.71
C MET A 542 22.08 16.30 11.17
N ASP A 543 22.11 16.70 12.44
CA ASP A 543 23.29 17.34 13.04
C ASP A 543 24.26 16.29 13.64
N TYR A 544 24.03 14.99 13.35
CA TYR A 544 24.86 13.87 13.76
C TYR A 544 24.90 12.78 12.67
N THR A 545 25.82 11.85 12.83
CA THR A 545 25.98 10.66 11.98
C THR A 545 26.11 9.41 12.85
N PHE A 546 25.91 8.24 12.24
CA PHE A 546 26.11 6.93 12.85
C PHE A 546 26.61 5.91 11.81
N ARG A 547 27.02 4.73 12.28
CA ARG A 547 27.51 3.64 11.45
C ARG A 547 26.44 2.60 11.23
N TYR A 548 26.53 1.92 10.09
CA TYR A 548 25.71 0.76 9.82
C TYR A 548 26.16 -0.45 10.62
N PHE A 549 25.21 -1.27 11.08
CA PHE A 549 25.59 -2.58 11.59
C PHE A 549 26.06 -3.51 10.47
N ASP A 550 26.90 -4.49 10.84
CA ASP A 550 27.42 -5.52 9.95
C ASP A 550 26.39 -6.64 9.77
N THR A 551 25.78 -6.72 8.58
CA THR A 551 24.76 -7.72 8.26
C THR A 551 25.29 -9.15 8.27
N ASP A 552 26.59 -9.37 7.97
CA ASP A 552 27.18 -10.71 8.00
C ASP A 552 27.39 -11.21 9.44
N LYS A 553 27.80 -10.31 10.35
CA LYS A 553 27.84 -10.63 11.77
C LYS A 553 26.47 -10.95 12.31
N MET A 554 25.42 -10.21 11.92
CA MET A 554 24.05 -10.46 12.32
C MET A 554 23.56 -11.84 11.83
N ARG A 555 23.82 -12.18 10.57
CA ARG A 555 23.51 -13.52 10.01
C ARG A 555 24.23 -14.64 10.74
N ALA A 556 25.51 -14.45 11.02
CA ALA A 556 26.31 -15.43 11.75
C ALA A 556 25.77 -15.65 13.18
N ALA A 557 25.47 -14.56 13.88
CA ALA A 557 24.90 -14.61 15.22
C ALA A 557 23.51 -15.25 15.22
N SER A 558 22.64 -14.92 14.28
CA SER A 558 21.30 -15.54 14.14
C SER A 558 21.40 -17.04 13.91
N LYS A 559 22.32 -17.48 13.04
CA LYS A 559 22.57 -18.91 12.80
C LYS A 559 23.14 -19.64 14.04
N ALA A 560 24.05 -18.99 14.76
CA ALA A 560 24.61 -19.54 16.00
C ALA A 560 23.53 -19.66 17.09
N ALA A 561 22.65 -18.65 17.21
CA ALA A 561 21.54 -18.66 18.14
C ALA A 561 20.56 -19.84 17.87
N GLN A 562 20.21 -20.08 16.61
CA GLN A 562 19.36 -21.20 16.22
C GLN A 562 19.97 -22.56 16.54
N ALA A 563 21.30 -22.67 16.49
CA ALA A 563 22.00 -23.90 16.84
C ALA A 563 22.11 -24.13 18.36
N ALA A 564 22.10 -23.06 19.14
CA ALA A 564 22.37 -23.11 20.58
C ALA A 564 21.11 -23.03 21.46
N PHE A 565 20.03 -22.44 20.96
CA PHE A 565 18.81 -22.19 21.74
C PHE A 565 17.55 -22.69 21.02
N PRO A 566 16.55 -23.20 21.75
CA PRO A 566 15.28 -23.60 21.16
C PRO A 566 14.40 -22.39 20.84
N PHE A 567 13.63 -22.49 19.76
CA PHE A 567 12.54 -21.57 19.50
C PHE A 567 11.37 -21.79 20.46
N VAL A 568 10.80 -20.71 20.94
CA VAL A 568 9.59 -20.70 21.77
C VAL A 568 8.43 -20.11 20.96
N PRO A 569 7.26 -20.77 20.90
CA PRO A 569 6.10 -20.21 20.21
C PRO A 569 5.65 -18.87 20.78
N VAL A 570 5.32 -17.91 19.89
CA VAL A 570 4.71 -16.63 20.25
C VAL A 570 3.19 -16.79 20.16
N THR A 571 2.58 -17.31 21.22
CA THR A 571 1.16 -17.70 21.23
C THR A 571 0.21 -16.54 20.95
N ASP A 572 0.65 -15.31 21.20
CA ASP A 572 -0.13 -14.10 20.97
C ASP A 572 -0.44 -13.88 19.49
N ASN A 573 0.48 -14.30 18.61
CA ASN A 573 0.40 -14.12 17.17
C ASN A 573 -0.02 -15.37 16.40
N ASN A 574 -0.13 -16.52 17.08
CA ASN A 574 -0.45 -17.81 16.45
C ASN A 574 -1.96 -18.04 16.40
N TYR A 575 -2.47 -18.27 15.20
CA TYR A 575 -3.89 -18.56 14.99
C TYR A 575 -4.13 -19.36 13.70
N ASP A 576 -5.31 -20.04 13.65
CA ASP A 576 -5.89 -20.65 12.45
C ASP A 576 -7.28 -20.07 12.24
N VAL A 577 -7.51 -19.39 11.12
CA VAL A 577 -8.83 -18.86 10.76
C VAL A 577 -9.25 -19.43 9.41
N ARG A 578 -10.39 -20.12 9.43
CA ARG A 578 -11.05 -20.67 8.25
C ARG A 578 -12.31 -19.87 7.92
N GLU A 579 -12.41 -19.45 6.67
CA GLU A 579 -13.59 -18.80 6.11
C GLU A 579 -14.14 -19.67 4.96
N GLN A 580 -15.44 -19.91 4.95
CA GLN A 580 -16.16 -20.56 3.86
C GLN A 580 -17.27 -19.63 3.37
N VAL A 581 -17.36 -19.46 2.05
CA VAL A 581 -18.38 -18.64 1.40
C VAL A 581 -19.15 -19.49 0.39
N TYR A 582 -20.46 -19.58 0.61
CA TYR A 582 -21.40 -20.20 -0.32
C TYR A 582 -22.19 -19.09 -0.99
N ALA A 583 -22.01 -18.93 -2.29
CA ALA A 583 -22.64 -17.87 -3.04
C ALA A 583 -23.51 -18.38 -4.17
N GLY A 584 -24.62 -17.69 -4.39
CA GLY A 584 -25.48 -17.88 -5.57
C GLY A 584 -25.87 -16.52 -6.14
N PHE A 585 -26.05 -16.43 -7.47
CA PHE A 585 -26.52 -15.21 -8.11
C PHE A 585 -27.45 -15.47 -9.27
N LEU A 586 -28.28 -14.47 -9.54
CA LEU A 586 -29.11 -14.35 -10.72
C LEU A 586 -28.84 -13.00 -11.38
N MET A 587 -28.64 -12.99 -12.70
CA MET A 587 -28.34 -11.77 -13.48
C MET A 587 -29.06 -11.83 -14.83
N GLY A 588 -29.62 -10.70 -15.23
CA GLY A 588 -30.18 -10.48 -16.56
C GLY A 588 -29.50 -9.28 -17.23
N THR A 589 -29.16 -9.43 -18.51
CA THR A 589 -28.69 -8.35 -19.39
C THR A 589 -29.63 -8.23 -20.54
N LEU A 590 -30.22 -7.06 -20.74
CA LEU A 590 -31.08 -6.73 -21.89
C LEU A 590 -30.34 -5.70 -22.74
N ARG A 591 -30.25 -5.98 -24.05
CA ARG A 591 -29.56 -5.09 -25.01
C ARG A 591 -30.56 -4.65 -26.07
N TYR A 592 -30.51 -3.36 -26.34
CA TYR A 592 -31.32 -2.66 -27.33
C TYR A 592 -30.43 -1.77 -28.17
N ASP A 593 -30.91 -1.27 -29.28
CA ASP A 593 -30.18 -0.30 -30.11
C ASP A 593 -29.75 0.94 -29.30
N TRP A 594 -30.55 1.37 -28.35
CA TRP A 594 -30.27 2.52 -27.49
C TRP A 594 -29.32 2.22 -26.33
N GLY A 595 -28.96 0.96 -26.06
CA GLY A 595 -28.06 0.62 -24.98
C GLY A 595 -28.37 -0.67 -24.26
N SER A 596 -28.06 -0.77 -22.95
CA SER A 596 -28.29 -2.00 -22.19
C SER A 596 -28.75 -1.74 -20.76
N VAL A 597 -29.46 -2.72 -20.20
CA VAL A 597 -29.83 -2.79 -18.78
C VAL A 597 -29.30 -4.10 -18.21
N VAL A 598 -28.51 -4.02 -17.16
CA VAL A 598 -27.98 -5.20 -16.43
C VAL A 598 -28.47 -5.15 -15.00
N GLY A 599 -29.08 -6.22 -14.54
CA GLY A 599 -29.62 -6.25 -13.18
C GLY A 599 -29.64 -7.63 -12.55
N GLY A 600 -29.64 -7.69 -11.24
CA GLY A 600 -29.71 -8.93 -10.52
C GLY A 600 -29.30 -8.81 -9.06
N ALA A 601 -29.06 -9.95 -8.45
CA ALA A 601 -28.59 -10.01 -7.07
C ALA A 601 -27.71 -11.23 -6.83
N ARG A 602 -26.78 -11.08 -5.91
CA ARG A 602 -25.91 -12.12 -5.35
C ARG A 602 -26.21 -12.29 -3.88
N VAL A 603 -26.25 -13.53 -3.41
CA VAL A 603 -26.37 -13.89 -2.00
C VAL A 603 -25.12 -14.64 -1.59
N GLU A 604 -24.52 -14.27 -0.48
CA GLU A 604 -23.37 -14.96 0.12
C GLU A 604 -23.67 -15.36 1.56
N HIS A 605 -23.50 -16.65 1.86
CA HIS A 605 -23.54 -17.18 3.21
C HIS A 605 -22.09 -17.49 3.63
N ILE A 606 -21.63 -16.81 4.68
CA ILE A 606 -20.25 -16.80 5.14
C ILE A 606 -20.18 -17.50 6.49
N LYS A 607 -19.25 -18.44 6.63
CA LYS A 607 -18.93 -19.13 7.89
C LYS A 607 -17.48 -18.90 8.24
N ASN A 608 -17.24 -18.34 9.41
CA ASN A 608 -15.92 -18.13 9.96
C ASN A 608 -15.70 -19.05 11.15
N ARG A 609 -14.51 -19.65 11.24
CA ARG A 609 -14.05 -20.42 12.39
C ARG A 609 -12.62 -20.03 12.72
N GLY A 610 -12.42 -19.45 13.90
CA GLY A 610 -11.12 -19.08 14.44
C GLY A 610 -10.67 -20.04 15.55
N ILE A 611 -9.38 -20.34 15.57
CA ILE A 611 -8.72 -21.12 16.62
C ILE A 611 -7.47 -20.36 17.05
N ALA A 612 -7.27 -20.18 18.34
CA ALA A 612 -6.04 -19.61 18.89
C ALA A 612 -5.81 -20.08 20.32
N THR A 613 -4.56 -20.09 20.76
CA THR A 613 -4.22 -20.44 22.15
C THR A 613 -4.25 -19.18 23.01
N THR A 614 -4.79 -19.27 24.22
CA THR A 614 -4.69 -18.17 25.18
C THR A 614 -3.23 -17.94 25.53
N PRO A 615 -2.72 -16.70 25.40
CA PRO A 615 -1.33 -16.37 25.68
C PRO A 615 -0.85 -16.86 27.05
N GLY A 616 0.36 -17.41 27.08
CA GLY A 616 0.97 -17.95 28.30
C GLY A 616 0.33 -19.22 28.84
N THR A 617 -0.60 -19.85 28.12
CA THR A 617 -1.29 -21.06 28.54
C THR A 617 -1.30 -22.14 27.43
N THR A 618 -1.89 -23.28 27.71
CA THR A 618 -2.20 -24.34 26.73
C THR A 618 -3.68 -24.38 26.34
N THR A 619 -4.48 -23.41 26.78
CA THR A 619 -5.92 -23.39 26.53
C THR A 619 -6.18 -22.92 25.09
N VAL A 620 -6.85 -23.78 24.33
CA VAL A 620 -7.26 -23.51 22.96
C VAL A 620 -8.67 -22.91 22.95
N ASN A 621 -8.81 -21.75 22.37
CA ASN A 621 -10.09 -21.09 22.15
C ASN A 621 -10.57 -21.34 20.72
N VAL A 622 -11.85 -21.57 20.56
CA VAL A 622 -12.52 -21.70 19.25
C VAL A 622 -13.70 -20.75 19.22
N ALA A 623 -13.81 -19.96 18.17
CA ALA A 623 -14.99 -19.13 17.91
C ALA A 623 -15.52 -19.38 16.50
N GLU A 624 -16.83 -19.40 16.38
CA GLU A 624 -17.53 -19.55 15.10
C GLU A 624 -18.53 -18.40 14.93
N ALA A 625 -18.63 -17.90 13.70
CA ALA A 625 -19.57 -16.86 13.33
C ALA A 625 -20.12 -17.12 11.93
N GLU A 626 -21.42 -16.87 11.75
CA GLU A 626 -22.07 -17.01 10.45
C GLU A 626 -22.84 -15.75 10.11
N GLN A 627 -22.91 -15.43 8.81
CA GLN A 627 -23.69 -14.31 8.32
C GLN A 627 -24.12 -14.51 6.87
N THR A 628 -25.24 -13.90 6.52
CA THR A 628 -25.75 -13.92 5.14
C THR A 628 -25.88 -12.49 4.63
N LEU A 629 -25.29 -12.21 3.48
CA LEU A 629 -25.30 -10.92 2.83
C LEU A 629 -25.98 -11.01 1.46
N VAL A 630 -26.68 -9.96 1.09
CA VAL A 630 -27.35 -9.83 -0.22
C VAL A 630 -26.83 -8.59 -0.91
N PHE A 631 -26.41 -8.75 -2.17
CA PHE A 631 -25.79 -7.74 -3.00
C PHE A 631 -26.60 -7.51 -4.28
N PRO A 632 -27.62 -6.63 -4.26
CA PRO A 632 -28.30 -6.21 -5.47
C PRO A 632 -27.45 -5.26 -6.31
N SER A 633 -27.57 -5.34 -7.62
CA SER A 633 -27.00 -4.35 -8.54
C SER A 633 -27.89 -4.12 -9.76
N LEU A 634 -27.81 -2.90 -10.31
CA LEU A 634 -28.55 -2.47 -11.50
C LEU A 634 -27.71 -1.46 -12.28
N HIS A 635 -27.48 -1.74 -13.55
CA HIS A 635 -26.71 -0.85 -14.43
C HIS A 635 -27.57 -0.51 -15.66
N PHE A 636 -27.64 0.77 -15.96
CA PHE A 636 -28.31 1.32 -17.12
C PHE A 636 -27.27 2.04 -17.98
N ASN A 637 -27.08 1.55 -19.21
CA ASN A 637 -26.16 2.12 -20.18
C ASN A 637 -26.97 2.63 -21.37
N TYR A 638 -26.92 3.92 -21.63
CA TYR A 638 -27.65 4.56 -22.71
C TYR A 638 -26.69 5.14 -23.75
N ASN A 639 -26.79 4.69 -24.98
CA ASN A 639 -26.06 5.24 -26.11
C ASN A 639 -26.79 6.51 -26.59
N VAL A 640 -26.24 7.69 -26.23
CA VAL A 640 -26.78 8.97 -26.69
C VAL A 640 -26.63 9.08 -28.22
N ASP A 641 -25.50 8.63 -28.74
CA ASP A 641 -25.18 8.39 -30.13
C ASP A 641 -24.03 7.35 -30.21
N ASP A 642 -23.50 7.08 -31.41
CA ASP A 642 -22.42 6.09 -31.61
C ASP A 642 -21.11 6.45 -30.85
N THR A 643 -20.95 7.68 -30.40
CA THR A 643 -19.77 8.19 -29.76
C THR A 643 -19.96 8.53 -28.29
N LYS A 644 -21.20 8.76 -27.86
CA LYS A 644 -21.50 9.19 -26.50
C LYS A 644 -22.34 8.18 -25.75
N LYS A 645 -21.96 7.90 -24.52
CA LYS A 645 -22.63 6.94 -23.66
C LYS A 645 -22.90 7.58 -22.29
N PHE A 646 -24.11 7.41 -21.79
CA PHE A 646 -24.47 7.69 -20.42
C PHE A 646 -24.57 6.39 -19.64
N ARG A 647 -24.00 6.33 -18.43
CA ARG A 647 -24.09 5.19 -17.53
C ARG A 647 -24.65 5.61 -16.20
N LEU A 648 -25.62 4.83 -15.72
CA LEU A 648 -26.13 4.96 -14.35
C LEU A 648 -26.04 3.59 -13.68
N SER A 649 -25.34 3.49 -12.57
CA SER A 649 -25.13 2.21 -11.87
C SER A 649 -25.55 2.33 -10.41
N PHE A 650 -26.28 1.33 -9.93
CA PHE A 650 -26.46 1.06 -8.51
C PHE A 650 -25.76 -0.26 -8.19
N ASN A 651 -24.94 -0.28 -7.18
CA ASN A 651 -24.21 -1.49 -6.76
C ASN A 651 -24.06 -1.56 -5.25
N SER A 652 -23.82 -2.76 -4.76
CA SER A 652 -23.58 -3.01 -3.34
C SER A 652 -22.44 -3.99 -3.14
N GLY A 653 -21.74 -3.88 -2.00
CA GLY A 653 -20.63 -4.73 -1.64
C GLY A 653 -20.34 -4.71 -0.15
N ALA A 654 -19.38 -5.52 0.27
CA ALA A 654 -18.93 -5.58 1.66
C ALA A 654 -17.41 -5.64 1.76
N ALA A 655 -16.83 -5.10 2.84
CA ALA A 655 -15.45 -5.33 3.22
C ALA A 655 -15.42 -6.07 4.56
N ARG A 656 -14.62 -7.13 4.63
CA ARG A 656 -14.54 -8.00 5.80
C ARG A 656 -13.32 -7.63 6.63
N ALA A 657 -13.39 -7.87 7.95
CA ALA A 657 -12.24 -7.76 8.84
C ALA A 657 -11.12 -8.72 8.43
N ASP A 658 -9.87 -8.36 8.68
CA ASP A 658 -8.74 -9.21 8.39
C ASP A 658 -8.75 -10.48 9.25
N TYR A 659 -7.98 -11.50 8.87
CA TYR A 659 -7.99 -12.80 9.54
C TYR A 659 -7.48 -12.73 10.97
N ASP A 660 -6.45 -11.92 11.25
CA ASP A 660 -5.93 -11.69 12.60
C ASP A 660 -6.97 -11.05 13.52
N GLN A 661 -7.88 -10.26 12.96
CA GLN A 661 -8.97 -9.62 13.70
C GLN A 661 -10.11 -10.58 14.05
N LEU A 662 -10.14 -11.75 13.40
CA LEU A 662 -11.14 -12.80 13.66
C LEU A 662 -10.64 -13.87 14.64
N ARG A 663 -9.41 -13.76 15.14
CA ARG A 663 -8.83 -14.69 16.11
C ARG A 663 -9.58 -14.64 17.45
N PRO A 664 -9.79 -15.78 18.15
CA PRO A 664 -10.57 -15.82 19.39
C PRO A 664 -9.76 -15.58 20.67
N ASN A 665 -8.49 -15.19 20.58
CA ASN A 665 -7.65 -14.92 21.73
C ASN A 665 -7.53 -13.42 22.02
N VAL A 666 -7.24 -13.13 23.29
CA VAL A 666 -6.90 -11.81 23.78
C VAL A 666 -5.54 -11.86 24.48
N VAL A 667 -4.79 -10.81 24.38
CA VAL A 667 -3.51 -10.57 25.06
C VAL A 667 -3.74 -9.63 26.22
N VAL A 668 -3.41 -10.06 27.43
CA VAL A 668 -3.56 -9.27 28.65
C VAL A 668 -2.18 -8.83 29.11
N ASN A 669 -2.03 -7.54 29.33
CA ASN A 669 -0.82 -6.95 29.92
C ASN A 669 -1.17 -6.34 31.26
N ASP A 670 -0.91 -7.08 32.34
CA ASP A 670 -1.23 -6.64 33.71
C ASP A 670 -0.36 -5.47 34.17
N THR A 671 0.84 -5.31 33.60
CA THR A 671 1.74 -4.19 33.93
C THR A 671 1.23 -2.87 33.34
N ALA A 672 0.72 -2.92 32.10
CA ALA A 672 0.17 -1.76 31.40
C ALA A 672 -1.33 -1.56 31.62
N GLY A 673 -2.02 -2.51 32.25
CA GLY A 673 -3.48 -2.47 32.40
C GLY A 673 -4.24 -2.50 31.06
N THR A 674 -3.71 -3.27 30.09
CA THR A 674 -4.28 -3.31 28.76
C THR A 674 -4.68 -4.72 28.30
N ILE A 675 -5.69 -4.78 27.47
CA ILE A 675 -6.16 -6.00 26.80
C ILE A 675 -6.23 -5.70 25.30
N SER A 676 -5.65 -6.56 24.48
CA SER A 676 -5.78 -6.47 23.02
C SER A 676 -6.23 -7.82 22.46
N GLY A 677 -6.90 -7.83 21.29
CA GLY A 677 -7.31 -9.11 20.71
C GLY A 677 -8.21 -8.98 19.50
N GLY A 678 -8.57 -10.14 18.98
CA GLY A 678 -9.51 -10.26 17.87
C GLY A 678 -10.97 -10.09 18.30
N ASN A 679 -11.84 -9.95 17.31
CA ASN A 679 -13.29 -9.87 17.46
C ASN A 679 -13.98 -10.79 16.46
N PRO A 680 -14.12 -12.10 16.78
CA PRO A 680 -14.71 -13.08 15.85
C PRO A 680 -16.14 -12.74 15.42
N GLY A 681 -16.89 -11.99 16.25
CA GLY A 681 -18.27 -11.59 15.98
C GLY A 681 -18.42 -10.30 15.19
N ILE A 682 -17.33 -9.70 14.71
CA ILE A 682 -17.38 -8.43 14.00
C ILE A 682 -18.15 -8.55 12.68
N LYS A 683 -18.95 -7.52 12.38
CA LYS A 683 -19.72 -7.44 11.13
C LYS A 683 -18.85 -6.84 10.02
N PRO A 684 -18.99 -7.28 8.77
CA PRO A 684 -18.37 -6.60 7.64
C PRO A 684 -18.97 -5.22 7.42
N GLU A 685 -18.17 -4.31 6.91
CA GLU A 685 -18.67 -3.06 6.34
C GLU A 685 -19.56 -3.36 5.14
N ARG A 686 -20.69 -2.67 5.02
CA ARG A 686 -21.63 -2.83 3.91
C ARG A 686 -21.81 -1.51 3.18
N ALA A 687 -21.53 -1.54 1.87
CA ALA A 687 -21.64 -0.37 1.02
C ALA A 687 -22.78 -0.48 0.01
N TYR A 688 -23.45 0.64 -0.23
CA TYR A 688 -24.44 0.84 -1.28
C TYR A 688 -24.04 2.09 -2.07
N GLY A 689 -23.86 1.95 -3.38
CA GLY A 689 -23.34 3.00 -4.24
C GLY A 689 -24.24 3.31 -5.42
N VAL A 690 -24.20 4.57 -5.85
CA VAL A 690 -24.79 5.08 -7.08
C VAL A 690 -23.72 5.83 -7.84
N ASP A 691 -23.60 5.55 -9.14
CA ASP A 691 -22.63 6.15 -10.05
C ASP A 691 -23.35 6.65 -11.30
N ALA A 692 -23.05 7.86 -11.76
CA ALA A 692 -23.58 8.42 -12.99
C ALA A 692 -22.43 9.03 -13.82
N TYR A 693 -22.28 8.59 -15.08
CA TYR A 693 -21.19 8.95 -15.97
C TYR A 693 -21.67 9.33 -17.35
N LEU A 694 -21.05 10.34 -17.91
CA LEU A 694 -21.13 10.68 -19.32
C LEU A 694 -19.76 10.47 -19.95
N GLU A 695 -19.70 9.63 -20.97
CA GLU A 695 -18.51 9.24 -21.71
C GLU A 695 -18.65 9.67 -23.17
N TRP A 696 -17.61 10.28 -23.73
CA TRP A 696 -17.52 10.66 -25.12
C TRP A 696 -16.28 10.03 -25.75
N TYR A 697 -16.51 9.05 -26.61
CA TYR A 697 -15.50 8.33 -27.40
C TYR A 697 -15.41 9.02 -28.78
N MET A 698 -14.48 9.93 -28.91
CA MET A 698 -14.31 10.71 -30.14
C MET A 698 -13.68 9.84 -31.24
N ARG A 699 -14.11 10.02 -32.46
CA ARG A 699 -13.51 9.37 -33.63
C ARG A 699 -12.56 10.37 -34.32
N PRO A 700 -11.41 9.88 -34.82
CA PRO A 700 -10.87 8.53 -34.78
C PRO A 700 -10.22 8.17 -33.46
N GLN A 701 -9.76 9.10 -32.66
CA GLN A 701 -9.11 8.85 -31.37
C GLN A 701 -9.32 9.99 -30.40
N GLY A 702 -9.83 9.70 -29.24
CA GLY A 702 -10.04 10.65 -28.17
C GLY A 702 -11.07 10.15 -27.16
N TYR A 703 -10.96 10.61 -25.94
CA TYR A 703 -11.87 10.24 -24.87
C TYR A 703 -12.04 11.40 -23.90
N LEU A 704 -13.28 11.69 -23.56
CA LEU A 704 -13.65 12.58 -22.47
C LEU A 704 -14.67 11.88 -21.59
N MET A 705 -14.52 12.00 -20.29
CA MET A 705 -15.44 11.44 -19.32
C MET A 705 -15.62 12.40 -18.17
N VAL A 706 -16.85 12.52 -17.70
CA VAL A 706 -17.19 13.14 -16.43
C VAL A 706 -18.21 12.27 -15.71
N GLY A 707 -18.03 12.10 -14.41
CA GLY A 707 -18.94 11.28 -13.62
C GLY A 707 -18.99 11.72 -12.17
N VAL A 708 -20.06 11.33 -11.51
CA VAL A 708 -20.27 11.52 -10.07
C VAL A 708 -20.57 10.19 -9.42
N PHE A 709 -20.15 10.06 -8.17
CA PHE A 709 -20.41 8.85 -7.38
C PHE A 709 -20.79 9.20 -5.95
N TYR A 710 -21.60 8.33 -5.36
CA TYR A 710 -21.97 8.37 -3.96
C TYR A 710 -22.02 6.95 -3.40
N LYS A 711 -21.38 6.69 -2.26
CA LYS A 711 -21.52 5.43 -1.51
C LYS A 711 -21.84 5.70 -0.06
N LYS A 712 -22.86 5.01 0.46
CA LYS A 712 -23.16 4.92 1.89
C LYS A 712 -22.54 3.63 2.40
N VAL A 713 -21.81 3.72 3.51
CA VAL A 713 -21.18 2.58 4.19
C VAL A 713 -21.79 2.42 5.57
N LYS A 714 -22.16 1.22 5.94
CA LYS A 714 -22.67 0.85 7.27
C LYS A 714 -21.66 -0.02 7.98
N ASP A 715 -21.70 -0.01 9.31
CA ASP A 715 -20.86 -0.83 10.17
C ASP A 715 -19.36 -0.63 9.91
N VAL A 716 -18.92 0.64 9.69
CA VAL A 716 -17.52 0.97 9.36
C VAL A 716 -16.56 0.37 10.39
N LEU A 717 -15.53 -0.31 9.91
CA LEU A 717 -14.51 -0.94 10.74
C LEU A 717 -13.46 0.06 11.19
N TYR A 718 -13.15 0.09 12.49
CA TYR A 718 -12.05 0.90 13.03
C TYR A 718 -11.54 0.30 14.34
N THR A 719 -10.27 0.52 14.63
CA THR A 719 -9.70 0.19 15.94
C THR A 719 -10.21 1.18 16.98
N SER A 720 -10.68 0.68 18.11
CA SER A 720 -11.15 1.48 19.22
C SER A 720 -10.57 0.95 20.52
N SER A 721 -10.17 1.87 21.37
CA SER A 721 -9.77 1.59 22.74
C SER A 721 -10.89 2.02 23.70
N ARG A 722 -11.22 1.16 24.65
CA ARG A 722 -12.30 1.39 25.62
C ARG A 722 -12.01 0.63 26.90
N THR A 723 -12.65 1.03 27.99
CA THR A 723 -12.65 0.21 29.21
C THR A 723 -13.25 -1.16 28.89
N PHE A 724 -12.61 -2.23 29.33
CA PHE A 724 -13.05 -3.60 29.08
C PHE A 724 -14.46 -3.85 29.62
N GLY A 725 -14.71 -3.41 30.88
CA GLY A 725 -16.04 -3.39 31.49
C GLY A 725 -16.62 -4.80 31.75
N SER A 726 -15.76 -5.81 31.93
CA SER A 726 -16.17 -7.20 32.12
C SER A 726 -15.22 -7.93 33.06
N ASP A 727 -15.79 -8.74 33.94
CA ASP A 727 -15.04 -9.61 34.87
C ASP A 727 -14.54 -10.91 34.21
N ALA A 728 -14.84 -11.12 32.93
CA ALA A 728 -14.58 -12.37 32.23
C ALA A 728 -13.08 -12.77 32.18
N LEU A 729 -12.19 -11.81 32.33
CA LEU A 729 -10.75 -12.02 32.35
C LEU A 729 -10.13 -11.88 33.76
N ASN A 730 -10.92 -11.67 34.78
CA ASN A 730 -10.42 -11.60 36.15
C ASN A 730 -9.85 -12.96 36.57
N SER A 731 -8.62 -12.96 37.06
CA SER A 731 -7.92 -14.18 37.53
C SER A 731 -6.76 -13.81 38.43
N GLY A 732 -6.36 -14.77 39.28
CA GLY A 732 -5.22 -14.60 40.19
C GLY A 732 -5.36 -13.46 41.19
N GLY A 733 -6.60 -13.05 41.52
CA GLY A 733 -6.90 -11.91 42.41
C GLY A 733 -6.74 -10.54 41.74
N ILE A 734 -6.53 -10.50 40.42
CA ILE A 734 -6.44 -9.25 39.63
C ILE A 734 -7.80 -8.99 38.98
N ASP A 735 -8.33 -7.79 39.25
CA ASP A 735 -9.49 -7.25 38.55
C ASP A 735 -9.02 -6.55 37.27
N ARG A 736 -9.53 -7.01 36.13
CA ARG A 736 -9.20 -6.49 34.80
C ARG A 736 -10.37 -5.76 34.15
N SER A 737 -11.47 -5.57 34.88
CA SER A 737 -12.66 -4.90 34.34
C SER A 737 -12.37 -3.44 33.94
N ASP A 738 -11.44 -2.79 34.63
CA ASP A 738 -11.02 -1.40 34.33
C ASP A 738 -9.90 -1.28 33.29
N TYR A 739 -9.37 -2.42 32.78
CA TYR A 739 -8.31 -2.39 31.78
C TYR A 739 -8.81 -1.77 30.47
N THR A 740 -7.88 -1.13 29.76
CA THR A 740 -8.16 -0.63 28.43
C THR A 740 -8.11 -1.76 27.39
N PHE A 741 -9.28 -2.06 26.82
CA PHE A 741 -9.36 -2.99 25.68
C PHE A 741 -9.16 -2.23 24.39
N SER A 742 -8.25 -2.71 23.54
CA SER A 742 -8.03 -2.20 22.18
C SER A 742 -8.27 -3.30 21.17
N GLY A 743 -9.14 -3.05 20.20
CA GLY A 743 -9.48 -4.01 19.17
C GLY A 743 -10.36 -3.44 18.07
N LEU A 744 -10.53 -4.23 17.00
CA LEU A 744 -11.39 -3.85 15.89
C LEU A 744 -12.86 -3.88 16.31
N THR A 745 -13.61 -2.84 15.98
CA THR A 745 -15.03 -2.70 16.27
C THR A 745 -15.79 -2.14 15.07
N ASN A 746 -17.12 -2.27 15.09
CA ASN A 746 -17.98 -1.62 14.13
C ASN A 746 -18.34 -0.22 14.63
N GLY A 747 -18.12 0.77 13.78
CA GLY A 747 -18.51 2.15 14.03
C GLY A 747 -19.90 2.50 13.55
N GLY A 748 -20.11 3.80 13.41
CA GLY A 748 -21.32 4.34 12.81
C GLY A 748 -21.31 4.25 11.29
N ASP A 749 -22.35 4.84 10.70
CA ASP A 749 -22.47 4.96 9.26
C ASP A 749 -21.43 5.94 8.69
N GLY A 750 -20.88 5.59 7.54
CA GLY A 750 -19.99 6.43 6.74
C GLY A 750 -20.60 6.75 5.38
N ARG A 751 -19.99 7.71 4.70
CA ARG A 751 -20.29 8.02 3.30
C ARG A 751 -19.03 8.51 2.59
N ILE A 752 -18.95 8.22 1.30
CA ILE A 752 -17.95 8.74 0.38
C ILE A 752 -18.64 9.18 -0.91
N TYR A 753 -18.31 10.36 -1.41
CA TYR A 753 -18.89 10.90 -2.64
C TYR A 753 -17.89 11.82 -3.33
N GLY A 754 -18.06 11.97 -4.64
CA GLY A 754 -17.15 12.79 -5.40
C GLY A 754 -17.50 12.85 -6.88
N MET A 755 -16.55 13.38 -7.64
CA MET A 755 -16.61 13.39 -9.09
C MET A 755 -15.30 12.91 -9.70
N GLU A 756 -15.41 12.36 -10.88
CA GLU A 756 -14.29 11.94 -11.73
C GLU A 756 -14.39 12.64 -13.08
N ALA A 757 -13.24 13.02 -13.62
CA ALA A 757 -13.11 13.48 -14.98
C ALA A 757 -11.87 12.86 -15.61
N ALA A 758 -11.93 12.53 -16.88
CA ALA A 758 -10.79 12.06 -17.65
C ALA A 758 -10.84 12.60 -19.08
N ALA A 759 -9.66 12.86 -19.60
CA ALA A 759 -9.46 13.29 -20.98
C ALA A 759 -8.24 12.58 -21.57
N GLN A 760 -8.37 12.11 -22.79
CA GLN A 760 -7.26 11.57 -23.58
C GLN A 760 -7.45 12.07 -25.00
N LEU A 761 -6.45 12.79 -25.51
CA LEU A 761 -6.49 13.40 -26.82
C LEU A 761 -5.15 13.23 -27.52
N GLN A 762 -5.18 12.84 -28.77
CA GLN A 762 -4.03 12.86 -29.66
C GLN A 762 -4.30 13.84 -30.82
N ILE A 763 -3.30 14.58 -31.24
CA ILE A 763 -3.47 15.66 -32.22
C ILE A 763 -3.56 15.11 -33.65
N GLU A 764 -3.05 13.91 -33.92
CA GLU A 764 -2.96 13.33 -35.27
C GLU A 764 -4.25 13.41 -36.09
N PRO A 765 -5.44 13.08 -35.57
CA PRO A 765 -6.66 13.14 -36.34
C PRO A 765 -7.07 14.54 -36.87
N TRP A 766 -6.56 15.56 -36.22
CA TRP A 766 -6.90 16.96 -36.55
C TRP A 766 -5.79 17.71 -37.29
N THR A 767 -4.67 17.05 -37.62
CA THR A 767 -3.51 17.72 -38.25
C THR A 767 -3.84 18.29 -39.62
N GLU A 768 -4.60 17.58 -40.45
CA GLU A 768 -5.02 18.04 -41.76
C GLU A 768 -6.01 19.19 -41.67
N ASP A 769 -7.05 19.04 -40.86
CA ASP A 769 -8.10 20.05 -40.70
C ASP A 769 -7.56 21.38 -40.14
N LEU A 770 -6.54 21.33 -39.32
CA LEU A 770 -5.89 22.47 -38.69
C LEU A 770 -4.70 23.00 -39.51
N GLY A 771 -4.35 22.36 -40.61
CA GLY A 771 -3.19 22.72 -41.43
C GLY A 771 -1.84 22.65 -40.72
N LEU A 772 -1.73 21.70 -39.75
CA LEU A 772 -0.54 21.55 -38.96
C LEU A 772 0.49 20.63 -39.67
N PRO A 773 1.79 20.84 -39.44
CA PRO A 773 2.82 19.95 -39.94
C PRO A 773 2.63 18.53 -39.40
N ALA A 774 2.90 17.48 -40.21
CA ALA A 774 2.65 16.08 -39.89
C ALA A 774 3.33 15.62 -38.59
N PHE A 775 4.48 16.21 -38.21
CA PHE A 775 5.16 15.83 -36.95
C PHE A 775 4.34 16.22 -35.71
N VAL A 776 3.49 17.26 -35.80
CA VAL A 776 2.64 17.71 -34.70
C VAL A 776 1.60 16.66 -34.31
N GLY A 777 1.19 15.82 -35.26
CA GLY A 777 0.30 14.70 -35.01
C GLY A 777 0.80 13.70 -33.97
N GLY A 778 2.12 13.64 -33.73
CA GLY A 778 2.67 12.78 -32.70
C GLY A 778 2.39 13.21 -31.26
N PHE A 779 1.97 14.45 -31.04
CA PHE A 779 1.66 14.93 -29.69
C PHE A 779 0.29 14.48 -29.21
N GLY A 780 0.22 14.17 -27.93
CA GLY A 780 -1.01 13.86 -27.24
C GLY A 780 -0.93 14.22 -25.75
N ILE A 781 -2.11 14.25 -25.13
CA ILE A 781 -2.26 14.50 -23.69
C ILE A 781 -3.20 13.48 -23.09
N SER A 782 -2.95 13.11 -21.85
CA SER A 782 -3.86 12.35 -21.01
C SER A 782 -3.98 13.05 -19.66
N ALA A 783 -5.19 13.16 -19.15
CA ALA A 783 -5.42 13.74 -17.84
C ALA A 783 -6.58 13.06 -17.16
N ASN A 784 -6.50 12.89 -15.85
CA ASN A 784 -7.66 12.50 -15.05
C ASN A 784 -7.62 13.21 -13.69
N LEU A 785 -8.80 13.42 -13.15
CA LEU A 785 -9.04 14.07 -11.88
C LEU A 785 -10.12 13.31 -11.12
N THR A 786 -9.88 13.02 -9.85
CA THR A 786 -10.89 12.55 -8.91
C THR A 786 -10.95 13.54 -7.75
N LEU A 787 -12.11 14.10 -7.50
CA LEU A 787 -12.41 14.87 -6.30
C LEU A 787 -13.23 14.00 -5.37
N ASN A 788 -12.88 13.98 -4.09
CA ASN A 788 -13.46 13.07 -3.14
C ASN A 788 -13.72 13.73 -1.78
N ASN A 789 -14.83 13.39 -1.16
CA ASN A 789 -15.15 13.76 0.20
C ASN A 789 -15.70 12.53 0.94
N SER A 790 -15.28 12.35 2.16
CA SER A 790 -15.74 11.24 3.02
C SER A 790 -16.08 11.72 4.41
N LYS A 791 -16.99 11.01 5.05
CA LYS A 791 -17.38 11.28 6.43
C LYS A 791 -17.76 9.98 7.10
N VAL A 792 -17.29 9.77 8.31
CA VAL A 792 -17.69 8.68 9.21
C VAL A 792 -17.95 9.24 10.59
N THR A 793 -18.87 8.65 11.35
CA THR A 793 -19.12 9.00 12.75
C THR A 793 -18.54 7.90 13.63
N LYS A 794 -17.51 8.23 14.42
CA LYS A 794 -17.04 7.38 15.52
C LYS A 794 -18.03 7.50 16.68
N PRO A 795 -18.50 6.39 17.26
CA PRO A 795 -19.38 6.44 18.43
C PRO A 795 -18.62 6.98 19.66
N ALA A 796 -19.38 7.37 20.68
CA ALA A 796 -18.83 7.70 21.99
C ALA A 796 -18.20 6.46 22.63
N VAL A 797 -17.07 6.63 23.31
CA VAL A 797 -16.37 5.56 24.04
C VAL A 797 -16.06 6.00 25.47
N ILE A 798 -15.95 5.04 26.38
CA ILE A 798 -15.50 5.28 27.75
C ILE A 798 -14.15 4.57 27.91
N THR A 799 -13.15 5.30 28.34
CA THR A 799 -11.79 4.75 28.57
C THR A 799 -11.19 5.39 29.81
N GLY A 800 -10.66 4.58 30.71
CA GLY A 800 -10.10 5.05 31.98
C GLY A 800 -11.11 5.84 32.81
N GLY A 801 -12.40 5.48 32.76
CA GLY A 801 -13.47 6.21 33.45
C GLY A 801 -13.86 7.55 32.80
N VAL A 802 -13.25 7.94 31.70
CA VAL A 802 -13.50 9.17 30.94
C VAL A 802 -14.38 8.89 29.73
N SER A 803 -15.46 9.66 29.57
CA SER A 803 -16.37 9.56 28.42
C SER A 803 -15.90 10.49 27.29
N TYR A 804 -15.58 9.92 26.14
CA TYR A 804 -15.26 10.65 24.92
C TYR A 804 -16.51 10.70 24.03
N ALA A 805 -16.91 11.89 23.62
CA ALA A 805 -18.10 12.07 22.79
C ALA A 805 -17.93 11.48 21.39
N ALA A 806 -19.04 11.11 20.77
CA ALA A 806 -19.06 10.75 19.35
C ALA A 806 -18.53 11.91 18.50
N ARG A 807 -17.66 11.61 17.54
CA ARG A 807 -17.11 12.62 16.64
C ARG A 807 -17.17 12.21 15.18
N SER A 808 -17.22 13.22 14.32
CA SER A 808 -17.07 13.01 12.86
C SER A 808 -15.62 13.07 12.45
N SER A 809 -15.22 12.14 11.61
CA SER A 809 -13.91 12.11 10.93
C SER A 809 -14.11 11.79 9.44
N ARG A 810 -13.04 11.80 8.69
CA ARG A 810 -12.98 11.19 7.35
C ARG A 810 -12.83 9.67 7.47
N LEU A 811 -13.10 8.95 6.39
CA LEU A 811 -12.72 7.54 6.29
C LEU A 811 -11.20 7.45 6.14
N PRO A 812 -10.51 6.59 6.89
CA PRO A 812 -9.09 6.34 6.70
C PRO A 812 -8.76 5.95 5.25
N GLY A 813 -7.57 6.32 4.77
CA GLY A 813 -7.13 6.08 3.39
C GLY A 813 -7.74 7.01 2.34
N THR A 814 -8.66 7.93 2.70
CA THR A 814 -9.35 8.79 1.72
C THR A 814 -8.60 10.12 1.50
N SER A 815 -8.36 10.44 0.23
CA SER A 815 -7.75 11.71 -0.23
C SER A 815 -8.82 12.69 -0.69
N ASP A 816 -8.55 14.00 -0.59
CA ASP A 816 -9.45 15.04 -1.10
C ASP A 816 -9.51 15.06 -2.62
N PHE A 817 -8.38 14.82 -3.25
CA PHE A 817 -8.25 14.77 -4.70
C PHE A 817 -7.09 13.87 -5.11
N VAL A 818 -7.20 13.34 -6.32
CA VAL A 818 -6.15 12.62 -7.03
C VAL A 818 -6.19 13.11 -8.46
N TYR A 819 -5.05 13.46 -9.04
CA TYR A 819 -5.00 13.77 -10.46
C TYR A 819 -3.71 13.28 -11.11
N ASN A 820 -3.81 12.98 -12.39
CA ASN A 820 -2.70 12.58 -13.25
C ASN A 820 -2.76 13.43 -14.51
N ILE A 821 -1.60 13.92 -14.97
CA ILE A 821 -1.47 14.67 -16.21
C ILE A 821 -0.27 14.11 -16.96
N GLY A 822 -0.49 13.65 -18.19
CA GLY A 822 0.53 13.14 -19.07
C GLY A 822 0.58 13.90 -20.37
N ALA A 823 1.78 14.24 -20.83
CA ALA A 823 2.04 14.69 -22.18
C ALA A 823 2.93 13.67 -22.88
N TYR A 824 2.61 13.36 -24.14
CA TYR A 824 3.39 12.36 -24.87
C TYR A 824 3.58 12.79 -26.33
N TYR A 825 4.60 12.20 -26.93
CA TYR A 825 4.89 12.29 -28.35
C TYR A 825 5.14 10.88 -28.90
N GLU A 826 4.37 10.46 -29.89
CA GLU A 826 4.51 9.15 -30.52
C GLU A 826 4.42 9.27 -32.03
N LYS A 827 5.59 9.34 -32.69
CA LYS A 827 5.70 9.30 -34.16
C LYS A 827 7.12 8.97 -34.59
N TYR A 828 7.26 8.43 -35.78
CA TYR A 828 8.57 8.10 -36.41
C TYR A 828 9.44 7.12 -35.59
N GLY A 829 8.81 6.18 -34.87
CA GLY A 829 9.50 5.22 -34.03
C GLY A 829 10.02 5.81 -32.70
N ILE A 830 9.70 7.06 -32.42
CA ILE A 830 10.01 7.72 -31.14
C ILE A 830 8.74 7.76 -30.29
N SER A 831 8.85 7.34 -29.03
CA SER A 831 7.83 7.53 -28.01
C SER A 831 8.45 8.22 -26.80
N LEU A 832 7.97 9.41 -26.47
CA LEU A 832 8.37 10.17 -25.30
C LEU A 832 7.15 10.40 -24.45
N ARG A 833 7.24 10.24 -23.13
CA ARG A 833 6.13 10.53 -22.22
C ARG A 833 6.66 11.20 -20.96
N LEU A 834 5.98 12.24 -20.53
CA LEU A 834 6.17 12.89 -19.24
C LEU A 834 4.86 12.78 -18.48
N GLN A 835 4.89 12.17 -17.31
CA GLN A 835 3.73 11.88 -16.49
C GLN A 835 3.90 12.49 -15.11
N TYR A 836 2.97 13.34 -14.71
CA TYR A 836 2.86 13.89 -13.37
C TYR A 836 1.66 13.28 -12.66
N GLN A 837 1.87 12.79 -11.46
CA GLN A 837 0.83 12.23 -10.60
C GLN A 837 0.82 13.00 -9.28
N ASN A 838 -0.36 13.28 -8.76
CA ASN A 838 -0.53 13.84 -7.43
C ASN A 838 -1.68 13.13 -6.72
N ARG A 839 -1.41 12.69 -5.52
CA ARG A 839 -2.42 12.29 -4.55
C ARG A 839 -2.44 13.33 -3.43
N GLY A 840 -3.56 14.03 -3.24
CA GLY A 840 -3.74 14.97 -2.14
C GLY A 840 -3.60 14.29 -0.79
N LYS A 841 -3.43 15.07 0.27
CA LYS A 841 -3.32 14.53 1.62
C LYS A 841 -4.46 13.55 1.93
N TRP A 842 -4.19 12.53 2.73
CA TRP A 842 -5.20 11.56 3.15
C TRP A 842 -5.06 11.20 4.63
N LEU A 843 -6.20 10.89 5.24
CA LEU A 843 -6.26 10.41 6.62
C LEU A 843 -5.64 9.01 6.68
N ASP A 844 -4.62 8.83 7.51
CA ASP A 844 -3.97 7.55 7.77
C ASP A 844 -4.69 6.81 8.91
N THR A 845 -4.67 7.41 10.11
CA THR A 845 -5.27 6.80 11.29
C THR A 845 -6.18 7.79 12.00
N VAL A 846 -7.32 7.31 12.48
CA VAL A 846 -8.25 8.08 13.32
C VAL A 846 -7.88 7.86 14.78
N SER A 847 -7.47 8.90 15.48
CA SER A 847 -7.18 8.86 16.90
C SER A 847 -8.40 8.40 17.72
N ASP A 848 -8.15 7.61 18.74
CA ASP A 848 -9.17 7.21 19.71
C ASP A 848 -9.33 8.19 20.88
N GLY A 849 -8.47 9.18 20.96
CA GLY A 849 -8.55 10.23 21.98
C GLY A 849 -7.76 9.94 23.27
N LEU A 850 -6.97 8.87 23.32
CA LEU A 850 -6.34 8.37 24.54
C LEU A 850 -4.93 8.89 24.81
N GLY A 851 -4.47 9.90 24.11
CA GLY A 851 -3.15 10.47 24.43
C GLY A 851 -2.19 10.54 23.28
N ASP A 852 -2.57 9.97 22.16
CA ASP A 852 -1.85 10.14 20.90
C ASP A 852 -1.94 11.58 20.37
N GLY A 853 -1.12 11.92 19.40
CA GLY A 853 -1.06 13.24 18.78
C GLY A 853 -2.27 13.65 17.92
N GLY A 854 -3.36 12.91 17.98
CA GLY A 854 -4.57 13.14 17.17
C GLY A 854 -4.59 12.33 15.88
N ASP A 855 -5.54 12.64 15.00
CA ASP A 855 -5.63 11.99 13.68
C ASP A 855 -4.34 12.18 12.90
N THR A 856 -3.86 11.12 12.27
CA THR A 856 -2.63 11.20 11.45
C THR A 856 -2.97 11.26 9.97
N TYR A 857 -2.18 12.00 9.24
CA TYR A 857 -2.34 12.22 7.80
C TYR A 857 -1.02 12.04 7.08
N TRP A 858 -1.07 11.40 5.94
CA TRP A 858 -0.04 11.58 4.93
C TRP A 858 -0.24 12.90 4.19
N ALA A 859 0.83 13.63 3.96
CA ALA A 859 0.83 14.82 3.10
C ALA A 859 0.57 14.42 1.63
N SER A 860 0.41 15.40 0.76
CA SER A 860 0.30 15.11 -0.68
C SER A 860 1.54 14.36 -1.18
N ASP A 861 1.32 13.41 -2.06
CA ASP A 861 2.37 12.63 -2.73
C ASP A 861 2.44 13.05 -4.21
N ASP A 862 3.60 13.52 -4.62
CA ASP A 862 3.85 14.08 -5.95
C ASP A 862 4.91 13.26 -6.66
N GLU A 863 4.61 12.74 -7.83
CA GLU A 863 5.56 11.99 -8.66
C GLU A 863 5.60 12.53 -10.08
N LEU A 864 6.79 12.76 -10.60
CA LEU A 864 7.03 13.09 -12.00
C LEU A 864 7.92 12.02 -12.60
N ASP A 865 7.39 11.34 -13.61
CA ASP A 865 8.07 10.27 -14.34
C ASP A 865 8.31 10.67 -15.79
N PHE A 866 9.42 10.23 -16.33
CA PHE A 866 9.77 10.39 -17.74
C PHE A 866 10.08 9.04 -18.37
N SER A 867 9.64 8.86 -19.60
CA SER A 867 9.85 7.64 -20.36
C SER A 867 10.21 7.99 -21.80
N ALA A 868 11.25 7.38 -22.33
CA ALA A 868 11.70 7.51 -23.71
C ALA A 868 11.89 6.15 -24.35
N ARG A 869 11.41 5.99 -25.58
CA ARG A 869 11.51 4.78 -26.38
C ARG A 869 11.96 5.15 -27.80
N TYR A 870 12.77 4.29 -28.39
CA TYR A 870 13.14 4.39 -29.80
C TYR A 870 13.13 3.02 -30.46
N ALA A 871 12.24 2.84 -31.42
CA ALA A 871 12.17 1.64 -32.25
C ALA A 871 13.30 1.69 -33.29
N ILE A 872 14.36 0.93 -33.08
CA ILE A 872 15.48 0.79 -34.06
C ILE A 872 14.99 0.03 -35.28
N THR A 873 14.19 -1.00 -35.06
CA THR A 873 13.48 -1.77 -36.08
C THR A 873 12.11 -2.13 -35.54
N LYS A 874 11.24 -2.75 -36.37
CA LYS A 874 9.95 -3.27 -35.90
C LYS A 874 10.06 -4.30 -34.76
N ASN A 875 11.23 -4.93 -34.59
CA ASN A 875 11.47 -5.99 -33.62
C ASN A 875 12.40 -5.57 -32.46
N PHE A 876 13.09 -4.43 -32.57
CA PHE A 876 14.06 -3.96 -31.57
C PHE A 876 13.76 -2.53 -31.13
N GLU A 877 13.62 -2.35 -29.84
CA GLU A 877 13.39 -1.06 -29.17
C GLU A 877 14.43 -0.85 -28.07
N ILE A 878 14.96 0.34 -27.96
CA ILE A 878 15.70 0.80 -26.77
C ILE A 878 14.78 1.67 -25.92
N TYR A 879 14.96 1.60 -24.61
CA TYR A 879 14.17 2.40 -23.69
C TYR A 879 15.02 3.03 -22.59
N PHE A 880 14.51 4.14 -22.08
CA PHE A 880 15.03 4.81 -20.89
C PHE A 880 13.85 5.32 -20.07
N ASP A 881 13.87 5.03 -18.77
CA ASP A 881 12.88 5.45 -17.79
C ASP A 881 13.54 6.21 -16.64
N ALA A 882 12.91 7.28 -16.18
CA ALA A 882 13.30 8.02 -14.99
C ALA A 882 12.07 8.22 -14.11
N SER A 883 12.14 7.79 -12.87
CA SER A 883 11.04 7.88 -11.90
C SER A 883 11.38 8.80 -10.74
N ASN A 884 10.33 9.42 -10.17
CA ASN A 884 10.43 10.37 -9.06
C ASN A 884 11.40 11.53 -9.34
N LEU A 885 11.31 12.14 -10.52
CA LEU A 885 12.21 13.24 -10.92
C LEU A 885 12.15 14.44 -9.97
N LEU A 886 11.03 14.65 -9.29
CA LEU A 886 10.87 15.70 -8.28
C LEU A 886 11.61 15.40 -6.97
N ASN A 887 12.01 14.13 -6.76
CA ASN A 887 12.59 13.67 -5.50
C ASN A 887 11.73 14.05 -4.29
N HIS A 888 10.42 13.86 -4.45
CA HIS A 888 9.44 14.22 -3.43
C HIS A 888 9.60 13.33 -2.20
N PRO A 889 9.66 13.89 -0.96
CA PRO A 889 9.71 13.10 0.27
C PRO A 889 8.31 12.64 0.67
N GLY A 890 8.19 11.43 1.23
CA GLY A 890 7.04 11.06 2.04
C GLY A 890 7.01 11.86 3.33
N ARG A 891 5.85 12.36 3.73
CA ARG A 891 5.67 13.07 5.01
C ARG A 891 4.34 12.70 5.64
N ARG A 892 4.40 12.31 6.91
CA ARG A 892 3.22 12.08 7.74
C ARG A 892 3.16 13.11 8.85
N PHE A 893 1.96 13.55 9.21
CA PHE A 893 1.78 14.54 10.27
C PHE A 893 0.55 14.21 11.12
N SER A 894 0.58 14.63 12.38
CA SER A 894 -0.56 14.52 13.29
C SER A 894 -1.38 15.81 13.32
N ASP A 895 -2.67 15.68 13.56
CA ASP A 895 -3.59 16.80 13.77
C ASP A 895 -4.14 16.78 15.18
N PRO A 896 -3.47 17.39 16.16
CA PRO A 896 -3.94 17.46 17.53
C PRO A 896 -5.29 18.17 17.67
N GLY A 897 -5.65 19.02 16.70
CA GLY A 897 -6.95 19.72 16.66
C GLY A 897 -8.14 18.77 16.45
N SER A 898 -7.89 17.53 15.97
CA SER A 898 -8.93 16.51 15.82
C SER A 898 -9.40 15.93 17.15
N LEU A 899 -8.68 16.12 18.25
CA LEU A 899 -9.02 15.60 19.57
C LEU A 899 -10.04 16.48 20.25
N LEU A 900 -11.16 15.87 20.65
CA LEU A 900 -12.12 16.49 21.54
C LEU A 900 -11.68 16.23 22.99
N THR A 901 -11.32 17.27 23.70
CA THR A 901 -11.15 17.18 25.14
C THR A 901 -12.50 17.07 25.84
N THR A 902 -12.55 16.35 26.95
CA THR A 902 -13.76 16.24 27.78
C THR A 902 -14.24 17.59 28.34
N THR A 903 -13.35 18.58 28.41
CA THR A 903 -13.60 19.94 28.88
C THR A 903 -13.92 20.91 27.73
N GLY A 904 -13.94 20.43 26.47
CA GLY A 904 -14.20 21.29 25.32
C GLY A 904 -13.07 22.27 24.98
N VAL A 905 -11.91 22.12 25.62
CA VAL A 905 -10.73 22.92 25.30
C VAL A 905 -10.11 22.36 24.03
N PRO A 906 -10.02 23.12 22.93
CA PRO A 906 -9.32 22.64 21.73
C PRO A 906 -7.88 22.32 22.07
N SER A 907 -7.38 21.22 21.55
CA SER A 907 -5.95 20.98 21.59
C SER A 907 -5.24 22.10 20.80
N GLN A 908 -4.06 22.48 21.27
CA GLN A 908 -3.49 23.78 20.97
C GLN A 908 -2.85 23.95 19.61
N SER A 909 -2.77 22.97 18.75
CA SER A 909 -2.14 23.17 17.46
C SER A 909 -3.11 22.91 16.33
N THR A 910 -3.34 23.93 15.55
CA THR A 910 -4.05 23.82 14.26
C THR A 910 -3.11 23.49 13.11
N SER A 911 -1.81 23.52 13.32
CA SER A 911 -0.80 23.13 12.33
C SER A 911 -0.32 21.72 12.60
N GLY A 912 -0.45 20.84 11.62
CA GLY A 912 -0.01 19.46 11.72
C GLY A 912 1.47 19.34 12.09
N GLN A 913 1.76 18.61 13.18
CA GLN A 913 3.12 18.28 13.57
C GLN A 913 3.63 17.15 12.72
N THR A 914 4.80 17.31 12.10
CA THR A 914 5.43 16.23 11.32
C THR A 914 5.82 15.11 12.26
N ILE A 915 5.24 13.92 12.04
CA ILE A 915 5.52 12.70 12.80
C ILE A 915 6.41 11.73 12.03
N GLU A 916 6.50 11.88 10.73
CA GLU A 916 7.37 11.05 9.89
C GLU A 916 7.83 11.80 8.66
N TRP A 917 9.07 11.58 8.30
CA TRP A 917 9.66 12.10 7.09
C TRP A 917 10.54 11.05 6.44
N GLU A 918 10.27 10.74 5.16
CA GLU A 918 10.91 9.66 4.43
C GLU A 918 11.48 10.15 3.10
N ARG A 919 12.68 9.66 2.73
CA ARG A 919 13.31 9.89 1.43
C ARG A 919 13.78 8.58 0.81
N PHE A 920 13.53 8.42 -0.47
CA PHE A 920 13.88 7.21 -1.25
C PHE A 920 14.59 7.52 -2.58
N GLY A 921 14.73 8.80 -2.99
CA GLY A 921 15.54 9.24 -4.13
C GLY A 921 14.90 9.05 -5.50
N ARG A 922 15.65 9.46 -6.54
CA ARG A 922 15.29 9.26 -7.96
C ARG A 922 15.81 7.93 -8.46
N ARG A 923 15.16 7.42 -9.51
CA ARG A 923 15.56 6.17 -10.16
C ARG A 923 15.63 6.33 -11.66
N TYR A 924 16.59 5.64 -12.29
CA TYR A 924 16.83 5.65 -13.72
C TYR A 924 17.01 4.22 -14.19
N THR A 925 16.35 3.82 -15.27
CA THR A 925 16.46 2.48 -15.85
C THR A 925 16.55 2.58 -17.36
N GLY A 926 17.42 1.80 -18.00
CA GLY A 926 17.54 1.73 -19.44
C GLY A 926 17.80 0.31 -19.91
N GLY A 927 17.39 0.02 -21.12
CA GLY A 927 17.53 -1.34 -21.66
C GLY A 927 17.02 -1.51 -23.07
N ILE A 928 16.82 -2.76 -23.42
CA ILE A 928 16.36 -3.20 -24.75
C ILE A 928 15.09 -4.02 -24.62
N ARG A 929 14.27 -3.98 -25.66
CA ARG A 929 13.13 -4.86 -25.88
C ARG A 929 13.22 -5.51 -27.24
N VAL A 930 12.74 -6.74 -27.30
CA VAL A 930 12.64 -7.51 -28.53
C VAL A 930 11.23 -8.08 -28.65
N ASN A 931 10.74 -8.16 -29.89
CA ASN A 931 9.43 -8.72 -30.20
C ASN A 931 9.43 -9.38 -31.59
N PHE A 932 9.20 -10.69 -31.63
CA PHE A 932 9.24 -11.52 -32.85
C PHE A 932 7.96 -12.29 -33.03
#